data_341ceb1e31bd63f9b66e9403ddb9f972
#
_entry.id   341ceb1e31bd63f9b66e9403ddb9f972
#
_cell.length_a   1.000
_cell.length_b   1.000
_cell.length_c   1.000
_cell.angle_alpha   90.00
_cell.angle_beta   90.00
_cell.angle_gamma   90.00
#
_symmetry.space_group_name_H-M   'P 1'
#
loop_
_entity.id
_entity.type
_entity.pdbx_description
1 polymer ?
#
loop_
_entity_poly.entity_id
_entity_poly.type
_entity_poly.pdbx_seq_one_letter_code
_entity_poly.pdbx_strand_id
1 'polypeptide(L)'
;MSKTQLIKIYHGYTKGKKYIHEFFEDISKTLEDRKMTFGVNFQGGEIFYSYTADDATYSAFESQFYSYFNNFQLTSDNKGVWDYDPARTIVGELKLENNWFYPFKYSTTDQTEFIFNLFRSFENFGIVKDKVGLYIEAESIVEEGFGFFVSSKIQYRLFKLQLWFKFFKYMFNHKIQSGWKDLGTKYYQHKLEQDLFKVKVYFVVQSDNKQSAKGKLASLFNNFLVFKHYPLNQFKLKMHENVTSFAGGQLTGANMQSYMYTSEELASIYHFPNNPASETSLLKVTAQKLALPIGVPTFDYDLVEGGERIPKNYPQDINVVGVSDYRSIQVPVGIYDEDRLRHIYVVGKTGTGKSKFLNSLMIDDLKQGKGLGVIDPHGDLIEEIIAHVPESRKNDVIIFDPTDEQFPFCFNPLDVKETESKQVLAKGFIDIFKKFFGSNWNPKLEHVLRMIFLALLDKPKSTLFDMIRALTDKDFRYDMIECIEDDVVRNFWTNEFAGWSQQFNTEAIMPILNKVGQLLSIDVLKNIFSSHENKLDFREMMDESKILLVKLPKGKLQEEIMGFLGAMFVTKIFQSAMGRQGVAKSARTPFFLYVDEFQNFATETFNEILSEARKYGLSLAVAHQFIKQIPENISDALFGNVGTLVSFRVSSEDATYMAKHFDPFLQGYDLSNLNQREFYCKLLVKGAVKDPFSLRSVYVPDADVPHDYLSELYDLSRAKYARSLLEAKQEVEEEQKDIVEKIDSFAEPII
;
A
#
# COMPACT_ATOMS: atom_id res chain seq x y z
N MET A 1 -10.59 -22.29 25.87
CA MET A 1 -9.17 -21.97 26.25
C MET A 1 -9.06 -20.47 26.40
N SER A 2 -8.21 -19.96 27.31
CA SER A 2 -7.99 -18.51 27.39
C SER A 2 -7.09 -18.05 26.21
N LYS A 3 -7.50 -16.97 25.53
CA LYS A 3 -6.72 -16.32 24.47
C LYS A 3 -6.11 -15.03 25.01
N THR A 4 -4.83 -14.82 24.69
CA THR A 4 -4.14 -13.55 24.95
C THR A 4 -3.97 -12.80 23.64
N GLN A 5 -4.29 -11.51 23.65
CA GLN A 5 -4.06 -10.61 22.52
C GLN A 5 -3.26 -9.39 22.93
N LEU A 6 -2.47 -8.88 22.00
CA LEU A 6 -1.76 -7.63 22.15
C LEU A 6 -2.62 -6.48 21.66
N ILE A 7 -2.61 -5.38 22.40
CA ILE A 7 -3.27 -4.15 22.05
C ILE A 7 -2.22 -3.19 21.48
N LYS A 8 -2.26 -2.92 20.18
CA LYS A 8 -1.45 -1.89 19.52
C LYS A 8 -2.17 -0.56 19.59
N ILE A 9 -1.50 0.43 20.15
CA ILE A 9 -2.08 1.74 20.41
C ILE A 9 -1.93 2.64 19.17
N TYR A 10 -3.00 3.35 18.79
CA TYR A 10 -2.93 4.33 17.70
C TYR A 10 -2.06 5.54 18.11
N HIS A 11 -1.11 5.92 17.25
CA HIS A 11 -0.14 6.98 17.55
C HIS A 11 -0.75 8.35 17.83
N GLY A 12 -1.90 8.65 17.23
CA GLY A 12 -2.66 9.91 17.41
C GLY A 12 -3.69 9.87 18.54
N TYR A 13 -3.62 8.89 19.48
CA TYR A 13 -4.57 8.81 20.59
C TYR A 13 -4.39 9.96 21.59
N THR A 14 -5.47 10.69 21.87
CA THR A 14 -5.46 11.87 22.75
C THR A 14 -6.59 11.87 23.81
N LYS A 15 -7.43 10.80 23.83
CA LYS A 15 -8.64 10.79 24.64
C LYS A 15 -8.43 10.51 26.14
N GLY A 16 -7.25 10.05 26.53
CA GLY A 16 -6.81 9.90 27.92
C GLY A 16 -7.64 8.97 28.79
N LYS A 17 -7.49 9.17 30.11
CA LYS A 17 -8.05 8.33 31.17
C LYS A 17 -9.57 8.30 31.21
N LYS A 18 -10.24 9.41 30.89
CA LYS A 18 -11.71 9.50 30.94
C LYS A 18 -12.37 8.47 30.04
N TYR A 19 -11.80 8.26 28.85
CA TYR A 19 -12.34 7.33 27.88
C TYR A 19 -12.18 5.88 28.28
N ILE A 20 -11.13 5.53 29.00
CA ILE A 20 -10.91 4.22 29.59
C ILE A 20 -11.86 3.98 30.77
N HIS A 21 -12.21 5.01 31.52
CA HIS A 21 -13.20 4.92 32.59
C HIS A 21 -14.58 4.58 32.02
N GLU A 22 -15.05 5.33 31.01
CA GLU A 22 -16.32 5.06 30.31
C GLU A 22 -16.34 3.65 29.69
N PHE A 23 -15.22 3.20 29.13
CA PHE A 23 -15.07 1.84 28.62
C PHE A 23 -15.23 0.76 29.71
N PHE A 24 -14.64 0.98 30.90
CA PHE A 24 -14.82 0.04 32.02
C PHE A 24 -16.24 0.04 32.55
N GLU A 25 -16.93 1.17 32.59
CA GLU A 25 -18.34 1.23 32.96
C GLU A 25 -19.22 0.41 32.03
N ASP A 26 -19.01 0.50 30.73
CA ASP A 26 -19.80 -0.23 29.75
C ASP A 26 -19.45 -1.71 29.71
N ILE A 27 -18.16 -2.05 29.89
CA ILE A 27 -17.72 -3.45 29.94
C ILE A 27 -18.29 -4.17 31.16
N SER A 28 -18.45 -3.48 32.28
CA SER A 28 -19.06 -4.06 33.48
C SER A 28 -20.48 -4.56 33.24
N LYS A 29 -21.23 -3.85 32.43
CA LYS A 29 -22.63 -4.17 32.07
C LYS A 29 -22.73 -5.25 31.00
N THR A 30 -21.70 -5.41 30.16
CA THR A 30 -21.71 -6.34 29.02
C THR A 30 -21.13 -7.70 29.39
N LEU A 31 -20.17 -7.77 30.30
CA LEU A 31 -19.42 -8.97 30.69
C LEU A 31 -19.68 -9.36 32.12
N GLU A 32 -20.92 -9.73 32.41
CA GLU A 32 -21.38 -10.16 33.71
C GLU A 32 -20.58 -11.37 34.22
N ASP A 33 -20.06 -11.30 35.48
CA ASP A 33 -19.33 -12.38 36.21
C ASP A 33 -18.15 -13.01 35.44
N ARG A 34 -17.65 -12.40 34.38
CA ARG A 34 -16.54 -12.91 33.58
C ARG A 34 -15.20 -12.36 34.03
N LYS A 35 -14.19 -13.21 33.99
CA LYS A 35 -12.82 -12.86 34.37
C LYS A 35 -12.03 -12.37 33.15
N MET A 36 -11.40 -11.25 33.36
CA MET A 36 -10.53 -10.60 32.38
C MET A 36 -9.18 -10.30 32.99
N THR A 37 -8.11 -10.41 32.22
CA THR A 37 -6.79 -9.98 32.66
C THR A 37 -6.24 -8.96 31.70
N PHE A 38 -5.94 -7.78 32.21
CA PHE A 38 -5.27 -6.71 31.49
C PHE A 38 -3.79 -6.68 31.87
N GLY A 39 -2.91 -6.47 30.89
CA GLY A 39 -1.48 -6.44 31.13
C GLY A 39 -0.81 -5.22 30.50
N VAL A 40 0.20 -4.68 31.20
CA VAL A 40 1.18 -3.74 30.65
C VAL A 40 2.54 -4.39 30.76
N ASN A 41 3.17 -4.72 29.65
CA ASN A 41 4.31 -5.62 29.58
C ASN A 41 5.53 -4.94 28.97
N PHE A 42 6.71 -5.38 29.37
CA PHE A 42 7.99 -5.04 28.77
C PHE A 42 8.76 -6.32 28.48
N GLN A 43 9.16 -6.49 27.22
CA GLN A 43 9.96 -7.62 26.76
C GLN A 43 10.72 -7.23 25.49
N GLY A 44 11.99 -7.59 25.38
CA GLY A 44 12.79 -7.34 24.18
C GLY A 44 12.97 -5.86 23.81
N GLY A 45 12.88 -4.96 24.80
CA GLY A 45 12.95 -3.51 24.57
C GLY A 45 11.62 -2.86 24.16
N GLU A 46 10.55 -3.64 24.06
CA GLU A 46 9.23 -3.11 23.67
C GLU A 46 8.26 -3.13 24.87
N ILE A 47 7.44 -2.08 24.96
CA ILE A 47 6.31 -1.98 25.89
C ILE A 47 5.03 -2.28 25.10
N PHE A 48 4.20 -3.18 25.59
CA PHE A 48 2.93 -3.50 24.97
C PHE A 48 1.84 -3.78 26.00
N TYR A 49 0.63 -3.46 25.59
CA TYR A 49 -0.57 -3.81 26.34
C TYR A 49 -1.08 -5.19 25.90
N SER A 50 -1.67 -5.90 26.84
CA SER A 50 -2.27 -7.21 26.57
C SER A 50 -3.63 -7.35 27.23
N TYR A 51 -4.45 -8.23 26.66
CA TYR A 51 -5.73 -8.63 27.17
C TYR A 51 -5.86 -10.15 27.08
N THR A 52 -6.35 -10.78 28.14
CA THR A 52 -6.57 -12.24 28.20
C THR A 52 -7.97 -12.53 28.74
N ALA A 53 -8.72 -13.37 28.02
CA ALA A 53 -10.02 -13.86 28.41
C ALA A 53 -10.33 -15.24 27.76
N ASP A 54 -11.46 -15.85 28.12
CA ASP A 54 -11.99 -17.01 27.41
C ASP A 54 -12.60 -16.59 26.03
N ASP A 55 -12.85 -17.59 25.18
CA ASP A 55 -13.34 -17.34 23.80
C ASP A 55 -14.69 -16.60 23.76
N ALA A 56 -15.59 -16.87 24.72
CA ALA A 56 -16.91 -16.25 24.75
C ALA A 56 -16.84 -14.79 25.22
N THR A 57 -16.01 -14.53 26.22
CA THR A 57 -15.74 -13.17 26.72
C THR A 57 -14.99 -12.34 25.69
N TYR A 58 -14.12 -13.00 24.89
CA TYR A 58 -13.27 -12.34 23.91
C TYR A 58 -14.09 -11.58 22.84
N SER A 59 -15.07 -12.23 22.21
CA SER A 59 -15.87 -11.61 21.14
C SER A 59 -16.68 -10.41 21.63
N ALA A 60 -17.23 -10.49 22.85
CA ALA A 60 -17.96 -9.38 23.44
C ALA A 60 -17.01 -8.21 23.81
N PHE A 61 -15.83 -8.53 24.35
CA PHE A 61 -14.79 -7.54 24.62
C PHE A 61 -14.33 -6.86 23.32
N GLU A 62 -14.02 -7.61 22.27
CA GLU A 62 -13.56 -7.07 21.00
C GLU A 62 -14.56 -6.06 20.41
N SER A 63 -15.84 -6.41 20.40
CA SER A 63 -16.91 -5.52 19.94
C SER A 63 -16.96 -4.22 20.75
N GLN A 64 -16.93 -4.32 22.08
CA GLN A 64 -16.97 -3.16 22.97
C GLN A 64 -15.68 -2.34 22.87
N PHE A 65 -14.52 -3.00 22.77
CA PHE A 65 -13.23 -2.34 22.63
C PHE A 65 -13.17 -1.45 21.39
N TYR A 66 -13.57 -1.97 20.23
CA TYR A 66 -13.55 -1.20 18.99
C TYR A 66 -14.62 -0.10 18.91
N SER A 67 -15.66 -0.12 19.74
CA SER A 67 -16.60 1.01 19.85
C SER A 67 -15.95 2.24 20.48
N TYR A 68 -14.98 2.03 21.37
CA TYR A 68 -14.22 3.10 22.05
C TYR A 68 -12.89 3.40 21.35
N PHE A 69 -12.19 2.38 20.86
CA PHE A 69 -10.81 2.44 20.35
C PHE A 69 -10.73 1.92 18.91
N ASN A 70 -11.52 2.53 18.02
CA ASN A 70 -11.69 2.10 16.62
C ASN A 70 -10.38 2.07 15.81
N ASN A 71 -9.41 2.90 16.15
CA ASN A 71 -8.11 3.01 15.47
C ASN A 71 -7.01 2.14 16.10
N PHE A 72 -7.30 1.43 17.20
CA PHE A 72 -6.38 0.49 17.82
C PHE A 72 -6.44 -0.86 17.08
N GLN A 73 -5.46 -1.73 17.32
CA GLN A 73 -5.47 -3.08 16.78
C GLN A 73 -5.29 -4.11 17.88
N LEU A 74 -6.13 -5.15 17.86
CA LEU A 74 -5.96 -6.38 18.63
C LEU A 74 -5.26 -7.39 17.71
N THR A 75 -4.15 -7.97 18.18
CA THR A 75 -3.38 -8.95 17.40
C THR A 75 -3.04 -10.16 18.25
N SER A 76 -3.25 -11.36 17.70
CA SER A 76 -2.75 -12.60 18.29
C SER A 76 -1.26 -12.74 17.95
N ASP A 77 -0.40 -12.40 18.92
CA ASP A 77 1.04 -12.59 18.81
C ASP A 77 1.53 -13.36 20.05
N ASN A 78 2.50 -14.24 19.88
CA ASN A 78 3.09 -15.01 20.96
C ASN A 78 4.01 -14.19 21.89
N LYS A 79 4.21 -12.90 21.62
CA LYS A 79 5.04 -12.01 22.48
C LYS A 79 4.57 -11.93 23.94
N GLY A 80 3.28 -12.14 24.21
CA GLY A 80 2.72 -12.14 25.56
C GLY A 80 2.87 -13.47 26.32
N VAL A 81 3.41 -14.49 25.68
CA VAL A 81 3.60 -15.82 26.30
C VAL A 81 4.99 -15.85 26.93
N TRP A 82 5.02 -15.93 28.25
CA TRP A 82 6.27 -16.01 29.00
C TRP A 82 6.70 -17.46 29.19
N ASP A 83 7.96 -17.77 28.91
CA ASP A 83 8.60 -18.96 29.45
C ASP A 83 8.87 -18.71 30.95
N TYR A 84 7.99 -19.21 31.78
CA TYR A 84 8.07 -19.00 33.21
C TYR A 84 9.22 -19.83 33.82
N ASP A 85 10.20 -19.14 34.38
CA ASP A 85 11.32 -19.74 35.09
C ASP A 85 11.25 -19.42 36.60
N PRO A 86 10.89 -20.39 37.48
CA PRO A 86 10.76 -20.16 38.91
C PRO A 86 12.06 -19.67 39.55
N ALA A 87 13.24 -20.05 39.04
CA ALA A 87 14.52 -19.66 39.56
C ALA A 87 14.89 -18.17 39.34
N ARG A 88 14.26 -17.56 38.33
CA ARG A 88 14.56 -16.20 37.85
C ARG A 88 13.37 -15.25 37.99
N THR A 89 12.20 -15.73 38.40
CA THR A 89 10.97 -14.96 38.44
C THR A 89 10.52 -14.69 39.88
N ILE A 90 10.02 -13.48 40.11
CA ILE A 90 9.35 -13.06 41.34
C ILE A 90 7.99 -12.46 41.02
N VAL A 91 7.01 -12.71 41.87
CA VAL A 91 5.67 -12.12 41.75
C VAL A 91 5.43 -11.18 42.93
N GLY A 92 4.98 -9.98 42.65
CA GLY A 92 4.63 -8.96 43.65
C GLY A 92 3.15 -8.63 43.64
N GLU A 93 2.43 -9.05 44.68
CA GLU A 93 1.01 -8.67 44.88
C GLU A 93 0.92 -7.28 45.45
N LEU A 94 0.11 -6.43 44.85
CA LEU A 94 -0.23 -5.10 45.35
C LEU A 94 -1.46 -5.17 46.25
N LYS A 95 -1.24 -5.02 47.55
CA LYS A 95 -2.31 -5.06 48.57
C LYS A 95 -2.70 -3.67 48.99
N LEU A 96 -3.98 -3.46 49.25
CA LEU A 96 -4.40 -2.26 49.96
C LEU A 96 -4.02 -2.37 51.44
N GLU A 97 -3.46 -1.32 52.02
CA GLU A 97 -3.06 -1.31 53.45
C GLU A 97 -4.27 -1.38 54.38
N ASN A 98 -5.30 -0.58 54.01
CA ASN A 98 -6.54 -0.50 54.77
C ASN A 98 -7.64 -1.26 54.01
N ASN A 99 -8.85 -1.26 54.63
CA ASN A 99 -9.97 -1.91 53.97
C ASN A 99 -10.28 -1.25 52.61
N TRP A 100 -10.68 -2.04 51.63
CA TRP A 100 -11.06 -1.62 50.27
C TRP A 100 -12.18 -0.56 50.26
N PHE A 101 -12.93 -0.37 51.35
CA PHE A 101 -13.89 0.72 51.49
C PHE A 101 -13.28 2.10 51.31
N TYR A 102 -12.04 2.27 51.72
CA TYR A 102 -11.34 3.53 51.58
C TYR A 102 -10.69 3.61 50.20
N PRO A 103 -10.93 4.69 49.45
CA PRO A 103 -10.26 4.86 48.18
C PRO A 103 -8.77 5.12 48.37
N PHE A 104 -7.97 4.66 47.44
CA PHE A 104 -6.66 5.25 47.27
C PHE A 104 -6.77 6.56 46.47
N LYS A 105 -5.72 7.37 46.47
CA LYS A 105 -5.70 8.60 45.72
C LYS A 105 -5.81 8.31 44.23
N TYR A 106 -6.88 8.74 43.61
CA TYR A 106 -7.04 8.74 42.16
C TYR A 106 -7.35 10.17 41.68
N SER A 107 -7.01 10.51 40.48
CA SER A 107 -7.27 11.79 39.88
C SER A 107 -8.29 11.66 38.77
N THR A 108 -9.28 12.54 38.78
CA THR A 108 -10.26 12.68 37.70
C THR A 108 -9.72 13.48 36.53
N THR A 109 -8.58 14.18 36.72
CA THR A 109 -7.87 14.92 35.65
C THR A 109 -6.85 14.03 34.97
N ASP A 110 -6.52 14.32 33.71
CA ASP A 110 -5.57 13.60 32.84
C ASP A 110 -4.12 13.62 33.38
N GLN A 111 -3.89 13.04 34.54
CA GLN A 111 -2.52 12.83 35.04
C GLN A 111 -1.95 11.57 34.38
N THR A 112 -1.38 11.73 33.20
CA THR A 112 -0.65 10.70 32.45
C THR A 112 0.66 10.31 33.13
N GLU A 113 1.06 10.97 34.21
CA GLU A 113 2.36 10.78 34.89
C GLU A 113 2.61 9.36 35.37
N PHE A 114 1.59 8.63 35.87
CA PHE A 114 1.78 7.28 36.39
C PHE A 114 2.23 6.30 35.28
N ILE A 115 1.53 6.25 34.15
CA ILE A 115 1.87 5.34 33.03
C ILE A 115 3.23 5.70 32.42
N PHE A 116 3.53 6.99 32.25
CA PHE A 116 4.84 7.42 31.75
C PHE A 116 5.96 7.09 32.72
N ASN A 117 5.77 7.26 34.01
CA ASN A 117 6.75 6.87 35.02
C ASN A 117 6.97 5.35 35.06
N LEU A 118 5.90 4.58 34.87
CA LEU A 118 5.99 3.13 34.75
C LEU A 118 6.79 2.73 33.51
N PHE A 119 6.56 3.35 32.34
CA PHE A 119 7.33 3.10 31.11
C PHE A 119 8.81 3.45 31.28
N ARG A 120 9.13 4.60 31.83
CA ARG A 120 10.53 4.99 32.15
C ARG A 120 11.19 3.99 33.10
N SER A 121 10.42 3.45 34.05
CA SER A 121 10.95 2.39 34.92
C SER A 121 11.22 1.10 34.17
N PHE A 122 10.44 0.76 33.15
CA PHE A 122 10.70 -0.39 32.28
C PHE A 122 11.94 -0.20 31.40
N GLU A 123 12.24 1.02 30.96
CA GLU A 123 13.44 1.32 30.15
C GLU A 123 14.75 1.05 30.91
N ASN A 124 14.73 1.04 32.24
CA ASN A 124 15.89 0.68 33.07
C ASN A 124 16.14 -0.84 33.13
N PHE A 125 15.36 -1.66 32.44
CA PHE A 125 15.50 -3.11 32.40
C PHE A 125 16.34 -3.55 31.20
N GLY A 126 17.06 -4.66 31.36
CA GLY A 126 17.88 -5.22 30.30
C GLY A 126 17.03 -5.79 29.14
N ILE A 127 17.29 -5.34 27.91
CA ILE A 127 16.51 -5.68 26.72
C ILE A 127 16.46 -7.19 26.46
N VAL A 128 17.56 -7.92 26.72
CA VAL A 128 17.67 -9.33 26.34
C VAL A 128 17.17 -10.29 27.41
N LYS A 129 17.34 -9.94 28.69
CA LYS A 129 17.15 -10.92 29.80
C LYS A 129 15.95 -10.63 30.68
N ASP A 130 15.49 -9.38 30.70
CA ASP A 130 14.43 -8.98 31.61
C ASP A 130 13.08 -9.04 30.92
N LYS A 131 12.10 -9.58 31.65
CA LYS A 131 10.69 -9.54 31.28
C LYS A 131 9.90 -9.00 32.47
N VAL A 132 9.03 -8.05 32.22
CA VAL A 132 8.23 -7.42 33.27
C VAL A 132 6.79 -7.28 32.80
N GLY A 133 5.84 -7.52 33.69
CA GLY A 133 4.43 -7.24 33.44
C GLY A 133 3.71 -6.78 34.69
N LEU A 134 2.91 -5.74 34.55
CA LEU A 134 1.86 -5.36 35.49
C LEU A 134 0.57 -6.00 35.02
N TYR A 135 -0.06 -6.83 35.83
CA TYR A 135 -1.28 -7.56 35.51
C TYR A 135 -2.40 -7.18 36.45
N ILE A 136 -3.58 -7.01 35.88
CA ILE A 136 -4.82 -6.68 36.58
C ILE A 136 -5.85 -7.73 36.20
N GLU A 137 -6.12 -8.68 37.10
CA GLU A 137 -7.26 -9.58 36.97
C GLU A 137 -8.49 -8.86 37.49
N ALA A 138 -9.49 -8.66 36.64
CA ALA A 138 -10.75 -8.04 36.97
C ALA A 138 -11.92 -8.95 36.66
N GLU A 139 -12.89 -8.99 37.58
CA GLU A 139 -14.14 -9.70 37.44
C GLU A 139 -15.27 -8.71 37.77
N SER A 140 -16.14 -8.45 36.78
CA SER A 140 -17.28 -7.56 36.97
C SER A 140 -18.24 -8.16 37.97
N ILE A 141 -18.77 -7.36 38.88
CA ILE A 141 -19.77 -7.79 39.85
C ILE A 141 -21.13 -7.29 39.38
N VAL A 142 -21.84 -8.14 38.71
CA VAL A 142 -23.22 -7.93 38.30
C VAL A 142 -24.10 -8.98 38.99
N GLU A 143 -25.25 -8.56 39.31
CA GLU A 143 -26.41 -9.06 39.97
C GLU A 143 -26.79 -10.55 39.79
N GLU A 144 -25.92 -11.54 40.03
CA GLU A 144 -26.38 -12.92 40.13
C GLU A 144 -26.15 -13.58 41.50
N GLY A 145 -27.19 -14.21 41.99
CA GLY A 145 -27.05 -15.30 42.92
C GLY A 145 -27.68 -15.17 44.29
N PHE A 146 -28.95 -14.79 44.39
CA PHE A 146 -29.78 -15.27 45.47
C PHE A 146 -31.15 -15.71 44.93
N GLY A 147 -31.31 -17.01 44.87
CA GLY A 147 -32.51 -17.77 44.69
C GLY A 147 -33.78 -17.09 44.12
N PHE A 148 -34.19 -17.58 43.04
CA PHE A 148 -35.45 -17.74 42.33
C PHE A 148 -36.62 -16.72 42.48
N PHE A 149 -36.59 -15.76 43.40
CA PHE A 149 -37.77 -14.91 43.68
C PHE A 149 -37.54 -13.40 43.90
N VAL A 150 -36.31 -12.87 43.74
CA VAL A 150 -36.05 -11.43 43.94
C VAL A 150 -35.36 -10.86 42.70
N SER A 151 -35.90 -9.78 42.16
CA SER A 151 -35.30 -9.14 40.99
C SER A 151 -33.85 -8.70 41.27
N SER A 152 -32.99 -8.89 40.32
CA SER A 152 -31.57 -8.56 40.38
C SER A 152 -31.25 -7.18 40.98
N LYS A 153 -32.01 -6.13 40.68
CA LYS A 153 -31.88 -4.79 41.25
C LYS A 153 -32.03 -4.73 42.78
N ILE A 154 -32.85 -5.61 43.39
CA ILE A 154 -33.08 -5.64 44.85
C ILE A 154 -31.90 -6.30 45.54
N GLN A 155 -31.31 -7.35 44.93
CA GLN A 155 -30.13 -8.04 45.47
C GLN A 155 -28.90 -7.16 45.49
N TYR A 156 -28.67 -6.39 44.43
CA TYR A 156 -27.59 -5.42 44.37
C TYR A 156 -27.76 -4.27 45.40
N ARG A 157 -29.00 -3.84 45.64
CA ARG A 157 -29.30 -2.88 46.73
C ARG A 157 -29.05 -3.50 48.10
N LEU A 158 -29.42 -4.75 48.32
CA LEU A 158 -29.16 -5.48 49.57
C LEU A 158 -27.64 -5.73 49.75
N PHE A 159 -26.93 -6.08 48.73
CA PHE A 159 -25.48 -6.19 48.77
C PHE A 159 -24.81 -4.87 49.11
N LYS A 160 -25.20 -3.75 48.46
CA LYS A 160 -24.73 -2.39 48.81
C LYS A 160 -25.05 -2.06 50.27
N LEU A 161 -26.22 -2.42 50.76
CA LEU A 161 -26.63 -2.23 52.17
C LEU A 161 -25.77 -3.04 53.14
N GLN A 162 -25.46 -4.28 52.84
CA GLN A 162 -24.55 -5.14 53.64
C GLN A 162 -23.13 -4.57 53.68
N LEU A 163 -22.63 -4.07 52.54
CA LEU A 163 -21.35 -3.40 52.49
C LEU A 163 -21.33 -2.10 53.30
N TRP A 164 -22.43 -1.36 53.26
CA TRP A 164 -22.60 -0.14 54.05
C TRP A 164 -22.61 -0.44 55.57
N PHE A 165 -23.32 -1.51 56.04
CA PHE A 165 -23.28 -1.99 57.43
C PHE A 165 -21.87 -2.43 57.83
N LYS A 166 -21.14 -3.16 57.00
CA LYS A 166 -19.76 -3.54 57.27
C LYS A 166 -18.84 -2.33 57.39
N PHE A 167 -19.04 -1.33 56.57
CA PHE A 167 -18.29 -0.04 56.65
C PHE A 167 -18.58 0.68 57.97
N PHE A 168 -19.85 0.83 58.37
CA PHE A 168 -20.21 1.46 59.67
C PHE A 168 -19.62 0.69 60.83
N LYS A 169 -19.70 -0.63 60.86
CA LYS A 169 -19.10 -1.48 61.88
C LYS A 169 -17.58 -1.29 61.96
N TYR A 170 -16.93 -1.17 60.85
CA TYR A 170 -15.49 -0.85 60.80
C TYR A 170 -15.15 0.54 61.32
N MET A 171 -15.92 1.56 60.93
CA MET A 171 -15.80 2.94 61.39
C MET A 171 -16.00 3.08 62.90
N PHE A 172 -16.93 2.33 63.48
CA PHE A 172 -17.17 2.32 64.92
C PHE A 172 -16.07 1.63 65.74
N ASN A 173 -15.46 0.61 65.15
CA ASN A 173 -14.43 -0.18 65.85
C ASN A 173 -13.02 0.46 65.80
N HIS A 174 -12.79 1.41 64.91
CA HIS A 174 -11.50 2.07 64.80
C HIS A 174 -11.64 3.53 65.26
N LYS A 175 -10.79 3.97 66.20
CA LYS A 175 -10.75 5.37 66.72
C LYS A 175 -10.26 6.33 65.60
N ILE A 176 -11.12 6.68 64.65
CA ILE A 176 -10.84 7.64 63.57
C ILE A 176 -11.36 8.99 64.03
N GLN A 177 -10.55 10.05 63.84
CA GLN A 177 -10.93 11.43 64.15
C GLN A 177 -12.22 11.83 63.40
N SER A 178 -13.10 12.63 64.04
CA SER A 178 -14.43 12.95 63.52
C SER A 178 -14.48 13.47 62.08
N GLY A 179 -13.60 14.37 61.71
CA GLY A 179 -13.56 14.95 60.35
C GLY A 179 -13.21 13.94 59.21
N TRP A 180 -12.48 12.89 59.54
CA TRP A 180 -12.15 11.81 58.58
C TRP A 180 -13.29 10.81 58.45
N LYS A 181 -14.19 10.69 59.44
CA LYS A 181 -15.40 9.86 59.34
C LYS A 181 -16.32 10.36 58.26
N ASP A 182 -16.55 11.67 58.22
CA ASP A 182 -17.43 12.31 57.23
C ASP A 182 -16.85 12.21 55.81
N LEU A 183 -15.55 12.43 55.66
CA LEU A 183 -14.87 12.32 54.38
C LEU A 183 -14.90 10.89 53.89
N GLY A 184 -14.56 9.91 54.75
CA GLY A 184 -14.62 8.48 54.43
C GLY A 184 -16.02 8.04 54.04
N THR A 185 -17.06 8.54 54.68
CA THR A 185 -18.45 8.23 54.35
C THR A 185 -18.84 8.74 52.96
N LYS A 186 -18.46 9.97 52.62
CA LYS A 186 -18.72 10.52 51.27
C LYS A 186 -18.04 9.70 50.15
N TYR A 187 -16.77 9.38 50.33
CA TYR A 187 -16.05 8.56 49.34
C TYR A 187 -16.64 7.17 49.24
N TYR A 188 -17.04 6.58 50.31
CA TYR A 188 -17.67 5.26 50.31
C TYR A 188 -19.03 5.27 49.62
N GLN A 189 -19.88 6.29 49.86
CA GLN A 189 -21.15 6.44 49.14
C GLN A 189 -20.92 6.58 47.65
N HIS A 190 -19.98 7.42 47.23
CA HIS A 190 -19.61 7.58 45.84
C HIS A 190 -19.11 6.26 45.22
N LYS A 191 -18.31 5.49 45.97
CA LYS A 191 -17.83 4.17 45.52
C LYS A 191 -18.97 3.15 45.35
N LEU A 192 -20.01 3.23 46.15
CA LEU A 192 -21.17 2.31 46.05
C LEU A 192 -22.14 2.72 44.92
N GLU A 193 -22.07 3.95 44.42
CA GLU A 193 -22.88 4.43 43.29
C GLU A 193 -22.29 4.03 41.94
N GLN A 194 -21.04 3.60 41.92
CA GLN A 194 -20.34 3.18 40.70
C GLN A 194 -20.36 1.66 40.52
N ASP A 195 -20.10 1.21 39.31
CA ASP A 195 -19.87 -0.21 39.01
C ASP A 195 -18.61 -0.69 39.70
N LEU A 196 -18.68 -1.89 40.31
CA LEU A 196 -17.60 -2.47 41.08
C LEU A 196 -17.00 -3.68 40.37
N PHE A 197 -15.68 -3.76 40.41
CA PHE A 197 -14.90 -4.89 39.94
C PHE A 197 -14.20 -5.57 41.13
N LYS A 198 -14.18 -6.86 41.15
CA LYS A 198 -13.31 -7.66 42.04
C LYS A 198 -11.96 -7.82 41.37
N VAL A 199 -10.95 -7.16 41.91
CA VAL A 199 -9.67 -6.95 41.25
C VAL A 199 -8.50 -7.52 42.05
N LYS A 200 -7.55 -8.13 41.35
CA LYS A 200 -6.21 -8.42 41.85
C LYS A 200 -5.18 -7.69 40.99
N VAL A 201 -4.24 -7.04 41.63
CA VAL A 201 -3.16 -6.34 40.90
C VAL A 201 -1.83 -6.93 41.32
N TYR A 202 -0.99 -7.29 40.35
CA TYR A 202 0.30 -7.86 40.64
C TYR A 202 1.32 -7.61 39.52
N PHE A 203 2.59 -7.57 39.91
CA PHE A 203 3.72 -7.60 38.99
C PHE A 203 4.25 -9.03 38.84
N VAL A 204 4.72 -9.35 37.64
CA VAL A 204 5.59 -10.48 37.35
C VAL A 204 6.88 -9.93 36.82
N VAL A 205 8.02 -10.26 37.44
CA VAL A 205 9.35 -9.78 37.05
C VAL A 205 10.29 -10.97 36.93
N GLN A 206 10.85 -11.14 35.75
CA GLN A 206 11.90 -12.12 35.45
C GLN A 206 13.21 -11.39 35.11
N SER A 207 14.33 -11.83 35.69
CA SER A 207 15.63 -11.21 35.49
C SER A 207 16.75 -12.27 35.47
N ASP A 208 18.04 -11.86 35.54
CA ASP A 208 19.18 -12.78 35.57
C ASP A 208 19.07 -13.83 36.69
N ASN A 209 18.60 -13.41 37.87
CA ASN A 209 18.36 -14.24 39.03
C ASN A 209 17.24 -13.64 39.89
N LYS A 210 16.79 -14.44 40.87
CA LYS A 210 15.65 -14.05 41.75
C LYS A 210 15.96 -12.81 42.61
N GLN A 211 17.21 -12.60 42.99
CA GLN A 211 17.62 -11.44 43.79
C GLN A 211 17.58 -10.14 42.98
N SER A 212 18.03 -10.18 41.73
CA SER A 212 17.92 -9.07 40.78
C SER A 212 16.45 -8.76 40.52
N ALA A 213 15.63 -9.79 40.28
CA ALA A 213 14.17 -9.62 40.06
C ALA A 213 13.49 -8.95 41.29
N LYS A 214 13.87 -9.32 42.55
CA LYS A 214 13.35 -8.67 43.76
C LYS A 214 13.70 -7.19 43.83
N GLY A 215 14.94 -6.83 43.53
CA GLY A 215 15.38 -5.41 43.50
C GLY A 215 14.61 -4.58 42.51
N LYS A 216 14.46 -5.12 41.30
CA LYS A 216 13.70 -4.47 40.22
C LYS A 216 12.21 -4.32 40.54
N LEU A 217 11.59 -5.36 41.13
CA LEU A 217 10.21 -5.30 41.61
C LEU A 217 10.00 -4.22 42.65
N ALA A 218 10.92 -4.09 43.61
CA ALA A 218 10.87 -3.03 44.65
C ALA A 218 10.94 -1.62 44.01
N SER A 219 11.77 -1.46 43.00
CA SER A 219 11.87 -0.19 42.26
C SER A 219 10.54 0.13 41.53
N LEU A 220 9.93 -0.85 40.84
CA LEU A 220 8.64 -0.68 40.17
C LEU A 220 7.51 -0.29 41.14
N PHE A 221 7.51 -0.88 42.32
CA PHE A 221 6.52 -0.56 43.35
C PHE A 221 6.52 0.93 43.74
N ASN A 222 7.66 1.62 43.67
CA ASN A 222 7.74 3.05 43.98
C ASN A 222 6.82 3.91 43.11
N ASN A 223 6.49 3.49 41.89
CA ASN A 223 5.52 4.20 41.04
C ASN A 223 4.12 4.21 41.66
N PHE A 224 3.76 3.21 42.45
CA PHE A 224 2.45 3.14 43.12
C PHE A 224 2.34 4.03 44.33
N LEU A 225 3.42 4.64 44.84
CA LEU A 225 3.37 5.61 45.93
C LEU A 225 2.58 6.88 45.55
N VAL A 226 2.40 7.17 44.28
CA VAL A 226 1.55 8.29 43.80
C VAL A 226 0.09 8.09 44.23
N PHE A 227 -0.38 6.86 44.42
CA PHE A 227 -1.74 6.54 44.84
C PHE A 227 -1.94 6.60 46.34
N LYS A 228 -0.94 7.02 47.11
CA LYS A 228 -1.06 7.15 48.56
C LYS A 228 -2.03 8.27 48.94
N HIS A 229 -3.09 7.91 49.65
CA HIS A 229 -4.10 8.81 50.15
C HIS A 229 -4.15 8.73 51.69
N TYR A 230 -3.21 9.44 52.32
CA TYR A 230 -3.16 9.45 53.80
C TYR A 230 -4.35 10.19 54.37
N PRO A 231 -4.99 9.68 55.44
CA PRO A 231 -4.78 8.40 56.11
C PRO A 231 -5.70 7.28 55.57
N LEU A 232 -6.35 7.44 54.40
CA LEU A 232 -7.38 6.53 53.90
C LEU A 232 -6.77 5.22 53.40
N ASN A 233 -6.01 5.24 52.31
CA ASN A 233 -5.45 4.02 51.75
C ASN A 233 -4.13 4.24 51.00
N GLN A 234 -3.38 3.18 50.85
CA GLN A 234 -2.17 3.11 50.03
C GLN A 234 -1.90 1.66 49.65
N PHE A 235 -1.07 1.48 48.63
CA PHE A 235 -0.62 0.14 48.25
C PHE A 235 0.54 -0.33 49.14
N LYS A 236 0.58 -1.65 49.40
CA LYS A 236 1.71 -2.38 50.00
C LYS A 236 2.11 -3.52 49.05
N LEU A 237 3.40 -3.77 48.93
CA LEU A 237 3.96 -4.87 48.14
C LEU A 237 4.10 -6.12 49.02
N LYS A 238 3.49 -7.21 48.56
CA LYS A 238 3.72 -8.55 49.10
C LYS A 238 4.37 -9.45 48.06
N MET A 239 5.55 -9.94 48.31
CA MET A 239 6.26 -10.85 47.41
C MET A 239 5.82 -12.30 47.61
N HIS A 240 5.63 -13.02 46.50
CA HIS A 240 5.32 -14.44 46.44
C HIS A 240 6.47 -15.18 45.79
N GLU A 241 7.08 -16.09 46.52
CA GLU A 241 8.28 -16.86 46.08
C GLU A 241 7.92 -18.23 45.51
N ASN A 242 6.75 -18.76 45.83
CA ASN A 242 6.34 -20.14 45.53
C ASN A 242 5.21 -20.18 44.47
N VAL A 243 5.36 -19.42 43.39
CA VAL A 243 4.45 -19.47 42.25
C VAL A 243 4.81 -20.68 41.39
N THR A 244 3.82 -21.47 41.01
CA THR A 244 4.07 -22.72 40.27
C THR A 244 4.06 -22.54 38.77
N SER A 245 3.22 -21.66 38.25
CA SER A 245 3.24 -21.30 36.83
C SER A 245 2.63 -19.92 36.54
N PHE A 246 2.99 -19.39 35.40
CA PHE A 246 2.42 -18.18 34.84
C PHE A 246 2.24 -18.38 33.34
N ALA A 247 1.03 -18.26 32.83
CA ALA A 247 0.73 -18.35 31.41
C ALA A 247 -0.46 -17.45 31.05
N GLY A 248 -0.35 -16.72 29.94
CA GLY A 248 -1.42 -15.87 29.45
C GLY A 248 -1.94 -14.84 30.45
N GLY A 249 -1.08 -14.26 31.29
CA GLY A 249 -1.49 -13.31 32.33
C GLY A 249 -2.18 -13.95 33.55
N GLN A 250 -2.24 -15.29 33.65
CA GLN A 250 -2.85 -16.00 34.77
C GLN A 250 -1.77 -16.71 35.60
N LEU A 251 -1.88 -16.57 36.93
CA LEU A 251 -0.98 -17.19 37.90
C LEU A 251 -1.62 -18.39 38.57
N THR A 252 -0.86 -19.47 38.74
CA THR A 252 -1.23 -20.61 39.56
C THR A 252 -0.25 -20.76 40.74
N GLY A 253 -0.78 -21.20 41.87
CA GLY A 253 0.02 -21.45 43.11
C GLY A 253 0.16 -20.23 44.03
N ALA A 254 -0.31 -19.05 43.66
CA ALA A 254 -0.32 -17.87 44.53
C ALA A 254 -1.74 -17.59 45.04
N ASN A 255 -1.92 -17.64 46.39
CA ASN A 255 -3.16 -17.18 46.98
C ASN A 255 -3.13 -15.67 47.16
N MET A 256 -3.71 -14.92 46.19
CA MET A 256 -3.79 -13.49 46.17
C MET A 256 -5.14 -12.97 46.64
N GLN A 257 -5.15 -11.89 47.36
CA GLN A 257 -6.35 -11.21 47.85
C GLN A 257 -6.94 -10.33 46.76
N SER A 258 -8.25 -10.48 46.52
CA SER A 258 -9.00 -9.54 45.66
C SER A 258 -9.61 -8.38 46.45
N TYR A 259 -9.70 -7.23 45.84
CA TYR A 259 -10.31 -6.01 46.39
C TYR A 259 -11.35 -5.47 45.44
N MET A 260 -12.29 -4.69 45.96
CA MET A 260 -13.32 -4.04 45.15
C MET A 260 -12.82 -2.68 44.67
N TYR A 261 -12.74 -2.51 43.38
CA TYR A 261 -12.35 -1.26 42.73
C TYR A 261 -13.50 -0.72 41.89
N THR A 262 -13.65 0.60 41.85
CA THR A 262 -14.53 1.26 40.87
C THR A 262 -13.89 1.30 39.51
N SER A 263 -14.69 1.56 38.47
CA SER A 263 -14.19 1.84 37.11
C SER A 263 -13.18 2.99 37.07
N GLU A 264 -13.35 4.05 37.89
CA GLU A 264 -12.41 5.15 38.02
C GLU A 264 -11.07 4.73 38.66
N GLU A 265 -11.13 3.93 39.73
CA GLU A 265 -9.94 3.40 40.40
C GLU A 265 -9.17 2.46 39.44
N LEU A 266 -9.88 1.63 38.69
CA LEU A 266 -9.30 0.73 37.71
C LEU A 266 -8.65 1.50 36.56
N ALA A 267 -9.35 2.49 35.99
CA ALA A 267 -8.82 3.38 34.97
C ALA A 267 -7.59 4.18 35.42
N SER A 268 -7.44 4.42 36.72
CA SER A 268 -6.27 5.11 37.25
C SER A 268 -5.00 4.26 37.22
N ILE A 269 -5.15 2.94 37.32
CA ILE A 269 -4.02 1.98 37.30
C ILE A 269 -3.77 1.49 35.87
N TYR A 270 -4.83 1.37 35.08
CA TYR A 270 -4.73 0.89 33.68
C TYR A 270 -5.38 1.88 32.74
N HIS A 271 -4.57 2.58 31.97
CA HIS A 271 -5.01 3.49 30.89
C HIS A 271 -3.94 3.58 29.81
N PHE A 272 -4.34 4.05 28.63
CA PHE A 272 -3.43 4.31 27.53
C PHE A 272 -2.81 5.71 27.66
N PRO A 273 -1.55 5.93 27.24
CA PRO A 273 -0.91 7.24 27.29
C PRO A 273 -1.58 8.23 26.34
N ASN A 274 -1.69 9.51 26.75
CA ASN A 274 -2.30 10.57 25.95
C ASN A 274 -1.51 11.04 24.73
N ASN A 275 -0.29 10.65 24.57
CA ASN A 275 0.53 10.98 23.42
C ASN A 275 1.50 9.82 23.14
N PRO A 276 0.96 8.69 22.65
CA PRO A 276 1.80 7.51 22.43
C PRO A 276 2.90 7.75 21.40
N ALA A 277 2.78 8.77 20.55
CA ALA A 277 3.81 9.10 19.55
C ALA A 277 5.16 9.43 20.17
N SER A 278 5.19 10.04 21.37
CA SER A 278 6.42 10.39 22.08
C SER A 278 7.17 9.18 22.68
N GLU A 279 6.51 8.03 22.83
CA GLU A 279 7.07 6.84 23.47
C GLU A 279 7.64 5.88 22.41
N THR A 280 8.94 5.84 22.28
CA THR A 280 9.64 5.04 21.23
C THR A 280 9.56 3.53 21.46
N SER A 281 9.56 3.09 22.72
CA SER A 281 9.49 1.68 23.11
C SER A 281 8.08 1.08 23.08
N LEU A 282 7.04 1.92 22.92
CA LEU A 282 5.65 1.47 22.91
C LEU A 282 5.27 0.82 21.59
N LEU A 283 4.65 -0.36 21.64
CA LEU A 283 4.10 -1.03 20.47
C LEU A 283 2.89 -0.28 19.93
N LYS A 284 3.04 0.30 18.76
CA LYS A 284 2.03 1.15 18.11
C LYS A 284 1.49 0.53 16.83
N VAL A 285 0.32 1.00 16.44
CA VAL A 285 -0.18 0.82 15.07
C VAL A 285 0.73 1.62 14.13
N THR A 286 1.34 0.94 13.17
CA THR A 286 2.24 1.57 12.20
C THR A 286 1.48 2.47 11.24
N ALA A 287 0.29 2.02 10.79
CA ALA A 287 -0.62 2.75 9.93
C ALA A 287 -2.06 2.36 10.27
N GLN A 288 -2.99 3.30 10.20
CA GLN A 288 -4.40 3.07 10.50
C GLN A 288 -4.99 2.04 9.54
N LYS A 289 -5.78 1.09 10.05
CA LYS A 289 -6.57 0.18 9.22
C LYS A 289 -7.97 0.75 9.01
N LEU A 290 -8.43 0.72 7.77
CA LEU A 290 -9.74 1.22 7.36
C LEU A 290 -10.65 0.07 6.91
N ALA A 291 -11.94 0.16 7.28
CA ALA A 291 -12.96 -0.82 6.91
C ALA A 291 -13.28 -0.80 5.42
N LEU A 292 -13.77 -1.92 4.91
CA LEU A 292 -14.31 -1.99 3.56
C LEU A 292 -15.62 -1.21 3.45
N PRO A 293 -15.76 -0.33 2.44
CA PRO A 293 -17.02 0.34 2.15
C PRO A 293 -18.09 -0.66 1.66
N ILE A 294 -19.33 -0.31 1.92
CA ILE A 294 -20.47 -1.15 1.48
C ILE A 294 -20.52 -1.26 -0.05
N GLY A 295 -20.68 -2.49 -0.53
CA GLY A 295 -20.85 -2.80 -1.95
C GLY A 295 -19.54 -3.04 -2.72
N VAL A 296 -18.40 -2.98 -2.07
CA VAL A 296 -17.13 -3.44 -2.64
C VAL A 296 -17.20 -4.95 -2.83
N PRO A 297 -16.84 -5.51 -4.01
CA PRO A 297 -16.87 -6.96 -4.24
C PRO A 297 -15.91 -7.71 -3.35
N THR A 298 -16.41 -8.75 -2.68
CA THR A 298 -15.62 -9.66 -1.82
C THR A 298 -15.90 -11.11 -2.20
N PHE A 299 -14.92 -11.99 -1.96
CA PHE A 299 -14.98 -13.38 -2.43
C PHE A 299 -14.51 -14.37 -1.39
N ASP A 300 -14.81 -15.66 -1.63
CA ASP A 300 -14.24 -16.79 -0.91
C ASP A 300 -12.75 -16.95 -1.20
N TYR A 301 -12.07 -17.70 -0.33
CA TYR A 301 -10.64 -17.98 -0.45
C TYR A 301 -10.27 -19.36 0.08
N ASP A 302 -9.15 -19.89 -0.40
CA ASP A 302 -8.47 -21.05 0.19
C ASP A 302 -7.27 -20.56 1.01
N LEU A 303 -7.06 -21.20 2.16
CA LEU A 303 -5.87 -20.99 2.98
C LEU A 303 -4.74 -21.89 2.46
N VAL A 304 -3.57 -21.28 2.23
CA VAL A 304 -2.34 -22.00 1.87
C VAL A 304 -1.33 -21.95 3.01
N GLU A 305 -0.23 -22.67 2.85
CA GLU A 305 0.88 -22.70 3.80
C GLU A 305 1.36 -21.28 4.11
N GLY A 306 1.63 -20.98 5.39
CA GLY A 306 1.95 -19.64 5.85
C GLY A 306 0.75 -18.73 6.17
N GLY A 307 -0.50 -19.22 6.04
CA GLY A 307 -1.73 -18.47 6.35
C GLY A 307 -2.11 -17.43 5.31
N GLU A 308 -1.50 -17.48 4.12
CA GLU A 308 -1.88 -16.63 2.99
C GLU A 308 -3.20 -17.10 2.36
N ARG A 309 -3.91 -16.19 1.68
CA ARG A 309 -5.24 -16.44 1.10
C ARG A 309 -5.21 -16.35 -0.42
N ILE A 310 -5.65 -17.39 -1.09
CA ILE A 310 -5.83 -17.42 -2.54
C ILE A 310 -7.33 -17.25 -2.84
N PRO A 311 -7.74 -16.19 -3.55
CA PRO A 311 -9.12 -15.97 -3.94
C PRO A 311 -9.65 -17.09 -4.83
N LYS A 312 -10.94 -17.44 -4.67
CA LYS A 312 -11.63 -18.44 -5.50
C LYS A 312 -13.07 -18.04 -5.81
N ASN A 313 -13.66 -18.67 -6.83
CA ASN A 313 -15.07 -18.57 -7.17
C ASN A 313 -15.55 -17.13 -7.43
N TYR A 314 -14.73 -16.25 -8.03
CA TYR A 314 -15.13 -14.91 -8.40
C TYR A 314 -15.48 -14.79 -9.89
N PRO A 315 -16.37 -13.84 -10.26
CA PRO A 315 -16.79 -13.63 -11.66
C PRO A 315 -15.63 -13.21 -12.58
N GLN A 316 -15.74 -13.56 -13.88
CA GLN A 316 -14.73 -13.23 -14.88
C GLN A 316 -14.62 -11.73 -15.22
N ASP A 317 -15.64 -10.94 -14.89
CA ASP A 317 -15.64 -9.48 -15.05
C ASP A 317 -15.06 -8.73 -13.85
N ILE A 318 -14.45 -9.45 -12.92
CA ILE A 318 -13.83 -8.89 -11.72
C ILE A 318 -12.37 -9.34 -11.62
N ASN A 319 -11.49 -8.41 -11.28
CA ASN A 319 -10.08 -8.67 -10.99
C ASN A 319 -9.83 -8.43 -9.50
N VAL A 320 -9.02 -9.29 -8.86
CA VAL A 320 -8.76 -9.20 -7.43
C VAL A 320 -7.66 -8.19 -7.15
N VAL A 321 -7.95 -7.16 -6.36
CA VAL A 321 -7.01 -6.08 -6.03
C VAL A 321 -6.22 -6.31 -4.75
N GLY A 322 -6.74 -7.10 -3.81
CA GLY A 322 -6.05 -7.33 -2.54
C GLY A 322 -6.88 -8.12 -1.55
N VAL A 323 -6.36 -8.22 -0.33
CA VAL A 323 -7.04 -8.85 0.82
C VAL A 323 -7.22 -7.80 1.90
N SER A 324 -8.46 -7.60 2.38
CA SER A 324 -8.72 -6.80 3.56
C SER A 324 -8.26 -7.55 4.81
N ASP A 325 -7.74 -6.83 5.79
CA ASP A 325 -7.32 -7.35 7.10
C ASP A 325 -7.85 -6.49 8.26
N TYR A 326 -8.99 -5.85 8.04
CA TYR A 326 -9.62 -5.00 9.04
C TYR A 326 -10.29 -5.82 10.13
N ARG A 327 -9.91 -5.57 11.41
CA ARG A 327 -10.47 -6.24 12.61
C ARG A 327 -10.45 -7.77 12.50
N SER A 328 -9.32 -8.33 12.10
CA SER A 328 -9.14 -9.79 11.94
C SER A 328 -10.04 -10.47 10.89
N ILE A 329 -10.87 -9.69 10.18
CA ILE A 329 -11.67 -10.18 9.05
C ILE A 329 -10.80 -10.05 7.80
N GLN A 330 -10.43 -11.18 7.22
CA GLN A 330 -9.60 -11.23 6.04
C GLN A 330 -10.40 -11.81 4.88
N VAL A 331 -10.69 -10.95 3.89
CA VAL A 331 -11.45 -11.33 2.69
C VAL A 331 -10.80 -10.74 1.45
N PRO A 332 -10.71 -11.50 0.35
CA PRO A 332 -10.30 -10.97 -0.95
C PRO A 332 -11.29 -9.92 -1.46
N VAL A 333 -10.74 -8.89 -2.07
CA VAL A 333 -11.47 -7.71 -2.57
C VAL A 333 -11.20 -7.54 -4.06
N GLY A 334 -12.22 -7.27 -4.84
CA GLY A 334 -12.12 -7.09 -6.28
C GLY A 334 -12.54 -5.74 -6.81
N ILE A 335 -12.30 -5.54 -8.10
CA ILE A 335 -12.70 -4.40 -8.90
C ILE A 335 -13.34 -4.88 -10.21
N TYR A 336 -14.45 -4.28 -10.61
CA TYR A 336 -15.09 -4.58 -11.89
C TYR A 336 -14.24 -4.08 -13.07
N ASP A 337 -14.19 -4.84 -14.16
CA ASP A 337 -13.49 -4.44 -15.39
C ASP A 337 -14.00 -3.11 -15.96
N GLU A 338 -15.31 -2.85 -15.87
CA GLU A 338 -15.88 -1.57 -16.28
C GLU A 338 -15.33 -0.38 -15.49
N ASP A 339 -15.08 -0.56 -14.20
CA ASP A 339 -14.48 0.48 -13.34
C ASP A 339 -12.97 0.60 -13.59
N ARG A 340 -12.28 -0.51 -13.91
CA ARG A 340 -10.84 -0.52 -14.31
C ARG A 340 -10.59 0.28 -15.58
N LEU A 341 -11.55 0.37 -16.49
CA LEU A 341 -11.44 1.24 -17.68
C LEU A 341 -11.24 2.72 -17.33
N ARG A 342 -11.51 3.14 -16.10
CA ARG A 342 -11.17 4.47 -15.58
C ARG A 342 -9.76 4.57 -14.99
N HIS A 343 -8.90 3.67 -15.38
CA HIS A 343 -7.48 3.64 -15.03
C HIS A 343 -7.20 3.37 -13.54
N ILE A 344 -6.00 2.86 -13.29
CA ILE A 344 -5.47 2.57 -11.95
C ILE A 344 -4.15 3.33 -11.79
N TYR A 345 -4.02 4.09 -10.72
CA TYR A 345 -2.77 4.75 -10.35
C TYR A 345 -2.20 4.16 -9.08
N VAL A 346 -0.93 3.75 -9.15
CA VAL A 346 -0.20 3.09 -8.05
C VAL A 346 1.03 3.88 -7.70
N VAL A 347 1.15 4.32 -6.45
CA VAL A 347 2.32 5.03 -5.96
C VAL A 347 2.92 4.37 -4.73
N GLY A 348 4.24 4.39 -4.59
CA GLY A 348 4.94 3.89 -3.40
C GLY A 348 6.43 3.68 -3.61
N LYS A 349 7.21 3.71 -2.52
CA LYS A 349 8.66 3.49 -2.54
C LYS A 349 9.05 2.13 -3.12
N THR A 350 10.30 2.01 -3.54
CA THR A 350 10.88 0.72 -3.95
C THR A 350 10.76 -0.31 -2.83
N GLY A 351 10.45 -1.57 -3.20
CA GLY A 351 10.35 -2.68 -2.25
C GLY A 351 9.08 -2.68 -1.37
N THR A 352 8.10 -1.80 -1.62
CA THR A 352 6.85 -1.75 -0.86
C THR A 352 5.77 -2.73 -1.34
N GLY A 353 5.89 -3.25 -2.58
CA GLY A 353 4.99 -4.26 -3.14
C GLY A 353 4.23 -3.84 -4.40
N LYS A 354 4.55 -2.67 -5.03
CA LYS A 354 3.89 -2.19 -6.26
C LYS A 354 3.92 -3.20 -7.40
N SER A 355 5.13 -3.69 -7.76
CA SER A 355 5.29 -4.63 -8.88
C SER A 355 4.57 -5.95 -8.61
N LYS A 356 4.57 -6.44 -7.36
CA LYS A 356 3.79 -7.63 -6.98
C LYS A 356 2.27 -7.40 -7.06
N PHE A 357 1.81 -6.18 -6.76
CA PHE A 357 0.41 -5.78 -6.96
C PHE A 357 0.04 -5.78 -8.45
N LEU A 358 0.84 -5.15 -9.31
CA LEU A 358 0.62 -5.19 -10.76
C LEU A 358 0.64 -6.63 -11.27
N ASN A 359 1.61 -7.43 -10.82
CA ASN A 359 1.74 -8.84 -11.20
C ASN A 359 0.47 -9.65 -10.84
N SER A 360 -0.10 -9.45 -9.65
CA SER A 360 -1.34 -10.12 -9.26
C SER A 360 -2.51 -9.77 -10.18
N LEU A 361 -2.64 -8.51 -10.61
CA LEU A 361 -3.69 -8.08 -11.55
C LEU A 361 -3.48 -8.70 -12.94
N MET A 362 -2.25 -8.73 -13.43
CA MET A 362 -1.91 -9.31 -14.74
C MET A 362 -2.12 -10.81 -14.79
N ILE A 363 -1.71 -11.54 -13.75
CA ILE A 363 -1.94 -13.00 -13.66
C ILE A 363 -3.42 -13.32 -13.67
N ASP A 364 -4.23 -12.50 -13.00
CA ASP A 364 -5.66 -12.65 -12.98
C ASP A 364 -6.27 -12.41 -14.38
N ASP A 365 -5.81 -11.37 -15.10
CA ASP A 365 -6.18 -11.11 -16.49
C ASP A 365 -5.79 -12.27 -17.42
N LEU A 366 -4.57 -12.85 -17.27
CA LEU A 366 -4.13 -14.01 -18.04
C LEU A 366 -5.03 -15.21 -17.84
N LYS A 367 -5.38 -15.54 -16.59
CA LYS A 367 -6.27 -16.64 -16.23
C LYS A 367 -7.68 -16.48 -16.78
N GLN A 368 -8.15 -15.22 -16.84
CA GLN A 368 -9.49 -14.88 -17.36
C GLN A 368 -9.53 -14.71 -18.89
N GLY A 369 -8.40 -14.89 -19.58
CA GLY A 369 -8.34 -14.80 -21.05
C GLY A 369 -8.36 -13.38 -21.59
N LYS A 370 -8.13 -12.36 -20.77
CA LYS A 370 -8.17 -10.94 -21.16
C LYS A 370 -6.92 -10.53 -21.94
N GLY A 371 -7.06 -9.54 -22.82
CA GLY A 371 -5.95 -8.90 -23.52
C GLY A 371 -5.19 -7.93 -22.62
N LEU A 372 -3.87 -8.00 -22.60
CA LEU A 372 -3.05 -7.10 -21.81
C LEU A 372 -1.74 -6.72 -22.50
N GLY A 373 -1.24 -5.53 -22.17
CA GLY A 373 0.10 -5.06 -22.52
C GLY A 373 0.88 -4.71 -21.27
N VAL A 374 2.17 -5.05 -21.24
CA VAL A 374 3.07 -4.72 -20.13
C VAL A 374 4.28 -3.97 -20.67
N ILE A 375 4.60 -2.80 -20.10
CA ILE A 375 5.82 -2.05 -20.39
C ILE A 375 6.66 -2.01 -19.12
N ASP A 376 7.81 -2.67 -19.13
CA ASP A 376 8.66 -2.86 -17.98
C ASP A 376 10.09 -2.38 -18.25
N PRO A 377 10.56 -1.31 -17.57
CA PRO A 377 11.91 -0.77 -17.73
C PRO A 377 13.00 -1.58 -17.01
N HIS A 378 12.62 -2.56 -16.21
CA HIS A 378 13.57 -3.44 -15.53
C HIS A 378 13.66 -4.83 -16.15
N GLY A 379 12.56 -5.34 -16.68
CA GLY A 379 12.43 -6.68 -17.26
C GLY A 379 11.99 -7.75 -16.24
N ASP A 380 12.16 -7.51 -14.95
CA ASP A 380 11.88 -8.49 -13.88
C ASP A 380 10.38 -8.83 -13.81
N LEU A 381 9.51 -7.84 -14.02
CA LEU A 381 8.06 -8.03 -14.01
C LEU A 381 7.60 -8.92 -15.17
N ILE A 382 8.22 -8.76 -16.34
CA ILE A 382 7.93 -9.60 -17.51
C ILE A 382 8.46 -11.02 -17.30
N GLU A 383 9.63 -11.20 -16.69
CA GLU A 383 10.16 -12.53 -16.37
C GLU A 383 9.27 -13.28 -15.39
N GLU A 384 8.65 -12.59 -14.45
CA GLU A 384 7.67 -13.20 -13.54
C GLU A 384 6.35 -13.53 -14.26
N ILE A 385 5.79 -12.61 -15.05
CA ILE A 385 4.47 -12.79 -15.66
C ILE A 385 4.46 -13.84 -16.77
N ILE A 386 5.53 -13.95 -17.56
CA ILE A 386 5.63 -14.89 -18.68
C ILE A 386 5.48 -16.35 -18.22
N ALA A 387 5.96 -16.68 -17.02
CA ALA A 387 5.83 -18.00 -16.43
C ALA A 387 4.37 -18.35 -16.04
N HIS A 388 3.48 -17.37 -15.96
CA HIS A 388 2.06 -17.56 -15.63
C HIS A 388 1.15 -17.58 -16.86
N VAL A 389 1.70 -17.47 -18.07
CA VAL A 389 0.90 -17.58 -19.30
C VAL A 389 0.32 -18.99 -19.42
N PRO A 390 -1.01 -19.14 -19.55
CA PRO A 390 -1.60 -20.47 -19.72
C PRO A 390 -1.17 -21.13 -21.05
N GLU A 391 -0.98 -22.45 -21.06
CA GLU A 391 -0.62 -23.23 -22.26
C GLU A 391 -1.57 -22.96 -23.44
N SER A 392 -2.87 -22.76 -23.17
CA SER A 392 -3.88 -22.44 -24.18
C SER A 392 -3.66 -21.09 -24.87
N ARG A 393 -2.84 -20.20 -24.28
CA ARG A 393 -2.58 -18.84 -24.76
C ARG A 393 -1.16 -18.60 -25.26
N LYS A 394 -0.34 -19.63 -25.36
CA LYS A 394 1.05 -19.51 -25.80
C LYS A 394 1.21 -18.85 -27.17
N ASN A 395 0.22 -19.04 -28.07
CA ASN A 395 0.21 -18.43 -29.41
C ASN A 395 -0.21 -16.95 -29.41
N ASP A 396 -0.71 -16.43 -28.30
CA ASP A 396 -1.15 -15.05 -28.14
C ASP A 396 -0.04 -14.13 -27.64
N VAL A 397 1.11 -14.68 -27.24
CA VAL A 397 2.20 -13.93 -26.63
C VAL A 397 3.02 -13.21 -27.69
N ILE A 398 3.26 -11.93 -27.47
CA ILE A 398 4.09 -11.03 -28.27
C ILE A 398 5.16 -10.46 -27.36
N ILE A 399 6.41 -10.79 -27.63
CA ILE A 399 7.55 -10.34 -26.81
C ILE A 399 8.40 -9.36 -27.62
N PHE A 400 8.48 -8.13 -27.13
CA PHE A 400 9.43 -7.16 -27.60
C PHE A 400 10.59 -7.07 -26.61
N ASP A 401 11.75 -7.58 -26.97
CA ASP A 401 12.99 -7.49 -26.21
C ASP A 401 14.10 -6.96 -27.13
N PRO A 402 14.44 -5.66 -27.06
CA PRO A 402 15.49 -5.10 -27.92
C PRO A 402 16.88 -5.63 -27.58
N THR A 403 17.04 -6.38 -26.49
CA THR A 403 18.31 -7.04 -26.16
C THR A 403 18.48 -8.41 -26.82
N ASP A 404 17.48 -8.86 -27.56
CA ASP A 404 17.54 -10.04 -28.41
C ASP A 404 18.17 -9.68 -29.80
N GLU A 405 19.46 -9.53 -29.81
CA GLU A 405 20.21 -9.07 -31.00
C GLU A 405 20.12 -10.01 -32.18
N GLN A 406 19.85 -11.31 -31.94
CA GLN A 406 19.77 -12.30 -33.00
C GLN A 406 18.46 -12.29 -33.79
N PHE A 407 17.39 -11.81 -33.14
CA PHE A 407 16.05 -11.72 -33.70
C PHE A 407 15.43 -10.35 -33.47
N PRO A 408 15.91 -9.31 -34.17
CA PRO A 408 15.33 -7.98 -34.07
C PRO A 408 13.84 -7.96 -34.39
N PHE A 409 13.06 -7.32 -33.52
CA PHE A 409 11.62 -7.14 -33.70
C PHE A 409 11.33 -6.19 -34.88
N CYS A 410 10.35 -6.51 -35.72
CA CYS A 410 9.93 -5.65 -36.82
C CYS A 410 8.98 -4.57 -36.33
N PHE A 411 9.50 -3.35 -36.12
CA PHE A 411 8.72 -2.22 -35.62
C PHE A 411 9.01 -0.96 -36.42
N ASN A 412 8.01 -0.53 -37.19
CA ASN A 412 8.04 0.76 -37.87
C ASN A 412 6.98 1.70 -37.29
N PRO A 413 7.36 2.73 -36.53
CA PRO A 413 6.39 3.65 -35.95
C PRO A 413 5.63 4.48 -37.03
N LEU A 414 6.20 4.64 -38.23
CA LEU A 414 5.61 5.38 -39.34
C LEU A 414 4.66 4.55 -40.21
N ASP A 415 4.57 3.24 -40.01
CA ASP A 415 3.59 2.39 -40.68
C ASP A 415 2.18 2.68 -40.13
N VAL A 416 1.34 3.32 -40.95
CA VAL A 416 0.00 3.82 -40.60
C VAL A 416 -1.06 3.00 -41.28
N LYS A 417 -2.06 2.58 -40.51
CA LYS A 417 -3.26 1.92 -41.05
C LYS A 417 -4.31 2.97 -41.43
N GLU A 418 -5.17 2.66 -42.39
CA GLU A 418 -6.23 3.55 -42.88
C GLU A 418 -7.17 4.09 -41.78
N THR A 419 -7.28 3.38 -40.67
CA THR A 419 -8.12 3.77 -39.52
C THR A 419 -7.45 4.72 -38.57
N GLU A 420 -6.16 5.01 -38.73
CA GLU A 420 -5.36 5.85 -37.83
C GLU A 420 -5.27 7.29 -38.37
N SER A 421 -5.30 8.28 -37.48
CA SER A 421 -5.14 9.68 -37.85
C SER A 421 -3.68 10.06 -37.94
N LYS A 422 -3.17 10.40 -39.14
CA LYS A 422 -1.81 10.87 -39.39
C LYS A 422 -1.45 12.09 -38.52
N GLN A 423 -2.41 13.02 -38.32
CA GLN A 423 -2.17 14.23 -37.50
C GLN A 423 -1.98 13.92 -36.02
N VAL A 424 -2.76 12.99 -35.49
CA VAL A 424 -2.62 12.54 -34.08
C VAL A 424 -1.31 11.77 -33.89
N LEU A 425 -0.90 10.96 -34.89
CA LEU A 425 0.39 10.27 -34.91
C LEU A 425 1.56 11.27 -34.90
N ALA A 426 1.54 12.22 -35.83
CA ALA A 426 2.58 13.24 -35.91
C ALA A 426 2.70 14.02 -34.60
N LYS A 427 1.58 14.38 -33.96
CA LYS A 427 1.59 15.02 -32.64
C LYS A 427 2.26 14.13 -31.58
N GLY A 428 1.86 12.86 -31.51
CA GLY A 428 2.45 11.91 -30.56
C GLY A 428 3.97 11.75 -30.72
N PHE A 429 4.47 11.69 -31.97
CA PHE A 429 5.90 11.66 -32.24
C PHE A 429 6.59 12.96 -31.83
N ILE A 430 5.97 14.12 -32.08
CA ILE A 430 6.51 15.40 -31.64
C ILE A 430 6.68 15.43 -30.12
N ASP A 431 5.69 14.95 -29.36
CA ASP A 431 5.77 14.88 -27.90
C ASP A 431 6.91 13.97 -27.42
N ILE A 432 7.13 12.83 -28.11
CA ILE A 432 8.25 11.92 -27.82
C ILE A 432 9.58 12.61 -28.12
N PHE A 433 9.71 13.23 -29.30
CA PHE A 433 10.93 13.95 -29.68
C PHE A 433 11.18 15.17 -28.80
N LYS A 434 10.14 15.89 -28.38
CA LYS A 434 10.23 16.98 -27.40
C LYS A 434 10.88 16.52 -26.10
N LYS A 435 10.45 15.38 -25.58
CA LYS A 435 11.07 14.76 -24.40
C LYS A 435 12.52 14.37 -24.66
N PHE A 436 12.81 13.78 -25.83
CA PHE A 436 14.13 13.33 -26.24
C PHE A 436 15.14 14.47 -26.45
N PHE A 437 14.70 15.62 -27.01
CA PHE A 437 15.51 16.81 -27.19
C PHE A 437 15.72 17.61 -25.88
N GLY A 438 14.79 17.51 -24.94
CA GLY A 438 14.84 18.18 -23.64
C GLY A 438 15.01 19.71 -23.76
N SER A 439 16.03 20.26 -23.10
CA SER A 439 16.29 21.72 -23.11
C SER A 439 16.62 22.34 -24.49
N ASN A 440 16.98 21.53 -25.47
CA ASN A 440 17.28 21.97 -26.82
C ASN A 440 16.02 22.16 -27.69
N TRP A 441 14.84 21.84 -27.16
CA TRP A 441 13.57 22.03 -27.89
C TRP A 441 13.24 23.50 -28.13
N ASN A 442 12.78 23.81 -29.33
CA ASN A 442 12.34 25.16 -29.69
C ASN A 442 11.25 25.12 -30.78
N PRO A 443 10.48 26.21 -30.99
CA PRO A 443 9.37 26.25 -31.95
C PRO A 443 9.77 25.97 -33.40
N LYS A 444 10.99 26.34 -33.85
CA LYS A 444 11.47 26.05 -35.20
C LYS A 444 11.64 24.54 -35.40
N LEU A 445 12.28 23.89 -34.43
CA LEU A 445 12.48 22.45 -34.41
C LEU A 445 11.14 21.69 -34.45
N GLU A 446 10.16 22.13 -33.64
CA GLU A 446 8.84 21.58 -33.65
C GLU A 446 8.14 21.66 -35.01
N HIS A 447 8.22 22.85 -35.63
CA HIS A 447 7.62 23.08 -36.95
C HIS A 447 8.23 22.15 -38.01
N VAL A 448 9.56 22.07 -38.07
CA VAL A 448 10.25 21.21 -39.04
C VAL A 448 9.93 19.74 -38.82
N LEU A 449 9.98 19.24 -37.56
CA LEU A 449 9.65 17.87 -37.25
C LEU A 449 8.18 17.52 -37.58
N ARG A 450 7.25 18.46 -37.35
CA ARG A 450 5.87 18.31 -37.75
C ARG A 450 5.71 18.10 -39.25
N MET A 451 6.39 18.91 -40.05
CA MET A 451 6.37 18.81 -41.52
C MET A 451 7.04 17.52 -42.01
N ILE A 452 8.11 17.08 -41.34
CA ILE A 452 8.77 15.79 -41.66
C ILE A 452 7.80 14.65 -41.37
N PHE A 453 7.23 14.57 -40.20
CA PHE A 453 6.35 13.46 -39.85
C PHE A 453 5.13 13.41 -40.73
N LEU A 454 4.46 14.53 -40.99
CA LEU A 454 3.28 14.55 -41.86
C LEU A 454 3.62 14.10 -43.29
N ALA A 455 4.75 14.53 -43.85
CA ALA A 455 5.18 14.10 -45.18
C ALA A 455 5.55 12.59 -45.23
N LEU A 456 6.27 12.09 -44.23
CA LEU A 456 6.68 10.70 -44.17
C LEU A 456 5.47 9.73 -43.89
N LEU A 457 4.45 10.22 -43.17
CA LEU A 457 3.22 9.46 -42.96
C LEU A 457 2.33 9.39 -44.23
N ASP A 458 2.55 10.28 -45.21
CA ASP A 458 1.89 10.17 -46.50
C ASP A 458 2.67 9.28 -47.50
N LYS A 459 4.01 9.17 -47.33
CA LYS A 459 4.84 8.35 -48.21
C LYS A 459 4.83 6.88 -47.77
N PRO A 460 4.37 5.93 -48.60
CA PRO A 460 4.36 4.51 -48.28
C PRO A 460 5.75 3.98 -47.94
N LYS A 461 5.82 3.03 -46.98
CA LYS A 461 7.04 2.33 -46.56
C LYS A 461 8.14 3.24 -45.99
N SER A 462 7.80 4.46 -45.56
CA SER A 462 8.76 5.32 -44.89
C SER A 462 9.25 4.74 -43.56
N THR A 463 10.53 4.96 -43.26
CA THR A 463 11.17 4.57 -42.02
C THR A 463 11.69 5.81 -41.26
N LEU A 464 12.17 5.66 -40.00
CA LEU A 464 12.82 6.74 -39.28
C LEU A 464 14.13 7.20 -39.94
N PHE A 465 14.78 6.37 -40.80
CA PHE A 465 15.94 6.79 -41.61
C PHE A 465 15.55 7.85 -42.59
N ASP A 466 14.37 7.85 -43.14
CA ASP A 466 13.87 8.81 -44.11
C ASP A 466 13.75 10.24 -43.54
N MET A 467 13.77 10.40 -42.22
CA MET A 467 13.86 11.71 -41.59
C MET A 467 15.17 12.44 -41.98
N ILE A 468 16.29 11.68 -42.04
CA ILE A 468 17.57 12.17 -42.46
C ILE A 468 17.53 12.47 -43.97
N ARG A 469 17.03 11.55 -44.79
CA ARG A 469 16.89 11.68 -46.23
C ARG A 469 16.03 12.88 -46.63
N ALA A 470 14.90 13.09 -45.96
CA ALA A 470 14.05 14.26 -46.18
C ALA A 470 14.77 15.59 -45.99
N LEU A 471 15.76 15.65 -45.10
CA LEU A 471 16.54 16.86 -44.82
C LEU A 471 17.79 17.02 -45.73
N THR A 472 18.41 15.93 -46.17
CA THR A 472 19.70 15.94 -46.84
C THR A 472 19.64 15.57 -48.34
N ASP A 473 18.67 14.74 -48.75
CA ASP A 473 18.56 14.20 -50.11
C ASP A 473 17.50 14.92 -50.93
N LYS A 474 17.90 15.58 -52.05
CA LYS A 474 16.96 16.30 -52.93
C LYS A 474 16.05 15.37 -53.73
N ASP A 475 16.58 14.28 -54.23
CA ASP A 475 15.83 13.35 -55.07
C ASP A 475 14.76 12.65 -54.21
N PHE A 476 15.13 12.17 -53.02
CA PHE A 476 14.17 11.62 -52.05
C PHE A 476 13.07 12.63 -51.69
N ARG A 477 13.42 13.93 -51.53
CA ARG A 477 12.41 14.98 -51.26
C ARG A 477 11.44 15.15 -52.40
N TYR A 478 11.88 15.09 -53.66
CA TYR A 478 10.97 15.17 -54.81
C TYR A 478 9.97 13.99 -54.78
N ASP A 479 10.43 12.76 -54.59
CA ASP A 479 9.57 11.59 -54.51
C ASP A 479 8.61 11.68 -53.31
N MET A 480 9.09 12.21 -52.19
CA MET A 480 8.27 12.40 -50.97
C MET A 480 7.15 13.45 -51.22
N ILE A 481 7.51 14.57 -51.87
CA ILE A 481 6.57 15.68 -52.18
C ILE A 481 5.40 15.19 -53.06
N GLU A 482 5.67 14.28 -54.01
CA GLU A 482 4.63 13.71 -54.85
C GLU A 482 3.59 12.89 -54.05
N CYS A 483 4.01 12.32 -52.95
CA CYS A 483 3.11 11.53 -52.05
C CYS A 483 2.29 12.39 -51.08
N ILE A 484 2.66 13.64 -50.85
CA ILE A 484 2.01 14.49 -49.82
C ILE A 484 0.57 14.84 -50.28
N GLU A 485 -0.40 14.55 -49.42
CA GLU A 485 -1.81 14.86 -49.63
C GLU A 485 -2.17 16.30 -49.24
N ASP A 486 -1.63 16.82 -48.13
CA ASP A 486 -1.94 18.11 -47.54
C ASP A 486 -1.18 19.25 -48.27
N ASP A 487 -1.94 20.21 -48.78
CA ASP A 487 -1.37 21.35 -49.52
C ASP A 487 -0.47 22.25 -48.67
N VAL A 488 -0.72 22.34 -47.34
CA VAL A 488 0.11 23.13 -46.43
C VAL A 488 1.48 22.46 -46.26
N VAL A 489 1.49 21.14 -46.07
CA VAL A 489 2.72 20.36 -45.98
C VAL A 489 3.49 20.38 -47.28
N ARG A 490 2.78 20.22 -48.40
CA ARG A 490 3.39 20.30 -49.76
C ARG A 490 4.03 21.69 -49.99
N ASN A 491 3.33 22.78 -49.66
CA ASN A 491 3.83 24.12 -49.79
C ASN A 491 5.07 24.39 -48.91
N PHE A 492 5.12 23.84 -47.72
CA PHE A 492 6.29 23.89 -46.87
C PHE A 492 7.54 23.37 -47.62
N TRP A 493 7.45 22.17 -48.16
CA TRP A 493 8.60 21.51 -48.82
C TRP A 493 8.98 22.15 -50.14
N THR A 494 7.99 22.61 -50.94
CA THR A 494 8.24 23.20 -52.27
C THR A 494 8.70 24.64 -52.23
N ASN A 495 8.22 25.46 -51.29
CA ASN A 495 8.44 26.90 -51.27
C ASN A 495 9.21 27.36 -50.01
N GLU A 496 8.78 26.99 -48.83
CA GLU A 496 9.37 27.48 -47.59
C GLU A 496 10.75 26.90 -47.37
N PHE A 497 10.86 25.55 -47.30
CA PHE A 497 12.11 24.83 -47.10
C PHE A 497 13.12 25.10 -48.22
N ALA A 498 12.68 25.12 -49.46
CA ALA A 498 13.55 25.43 -50.63
C ALA A 498 14.09 26.86 -50.62
N GLY A 499 13.37 27.80 -50.01
CA GLY A 499 13.78 29.21 -49.89
C GLY A 499 14.68 29.54 -48.70
N TRP A 500 15.00 28.59 -47.84
CA TRP A 500 15.80 28.85 -46.64
C TRP A 500 17.25 29.18 -46.96
N SER A 501 17.81 30.18 -46.23
CA SER A 501 19.25 30.48 -46.29
C SER A 501 20.06 29.35 -45.67
N GLN A 502 21.32 29.23 -46.10
CA GLN A 502 22.25 28.22 -45.56
C GLN A 502 22.40 28.30 -44.02
N GLN A 503 22.43 29.53 -43.48
CA GLN A 503 22.50 29.75 -42.05
C GLN A 503 21.22 29.23 -41.32
N PHE A 504 20.04 29.50 -41.85
CA PHE A 504 18.78 29.06 -41.30
C PHE A 504 18.63 27.54 -41.35
N ASN A 505 19.07 26.92 -42.47
CA ASN A 505 19.14 25.47 -42.61
C ASN A 505 20.01 24.83 -41.52
N THR A 506 21.20 25.40 -41.28
CA THR A 506 22.11 24.90 -40.25
C THR A 506 21.48 24.97 -38.85
N GLU A 507 20.81 26.06 -38.50
CA GLU A 507 20.17 26.24 -37.19
C GLU A 507 18.97 25.34 -36.99
N ALA A 508 18.16 25.06 -38.00
CA ALA A 508 16.93 24.27 -37.90
C ALA A 508 17.16 22.77 -38.13
N ILE A 509 18.06 22.39 -39.03
CA ILE A 509 18.26 21.00 -39.47
C ILE A 509 19.32 20.27 -38.63
N MET A 510 20.45 20.93 -38.32
CA MET A 510 21.57 20.27 -37.61
C MET A 510 21.19 19.65 -36.27
N PRO A 511 20.37 20.27 -35.42
CA PRO A 511 19.91 19.60 -34.18
C PRO A 511 19.13 18.29 -34.43
N ILE A 512 18.30 18.29 -35.52
CA ILE A 512 17.54 17.09 -35.88
C ILE A 512 18.48 15.99 -36.36
N LEU A 513 19.38 16.32 -37.31
CA LEU A 513 20.36 15.36 -37.83
C LEU A 513 21.23 14.77 -36.73
N ASN A 514 21.71 15.60 -35.82
CA ASN A 514 22.54 15.16 -34.69
C ASN A 514 21.78 14.19 -33.76
N LYS A 515 20.55 14.52 -33.38
CA LYS A 515 19.78 13.67 -32.43
C LYS A 515 19.21 12.42 -33.10
N VAL A 516 18.64 12.53 -34.29
CA VAL A 516 18.15 11.37 -35.07
C VAL A 516 19.32 10.49 -35.50
N GLY A 517 20.43 11.11 -35.96
CA GLY A 517 21.65 10.36 -36.26
C GLY A 517 22.23 9.62 -35.06
N GLN A 518 22.18 10.22 -33.85
CA GLN A 518 22.56 9.54 -32.61
C GLN A 518 21.69 8.32 -32.34
N LEU A 519 20.35 8.43 -32.46
CA LEU A 519 19.43 7.30 -32.32
C LEU A 519 19.75 6.19 -33.33
N LEU A 520 19.84 6.54 -34.60
CA LEU A 520 20.07 5.60 -35.69
C LEU A 520 21.54 5.11 -35.77
N SER A 521 22.47 5.63 -34.97
CA SER A 521 23.81 5.07 -34.79
C SER A 521 23.87 3.86 -33.85
N ILE A 522 22.79 3.60 -33.12
CA ILE A 522 22.72 2.51 -32.15
C ILE A 522 22.25 1.24 -32.87
N ASP A 523 23.08 0.19 -32.90
CA ASP A 523 22.82 -1.01 -33.69
C ASP A 523 21.49 -1.69 -33.42
N VAL A 524 21.08 -1.72 -32.14
CA VAL A 524 19.76 -2.26 -31.74
C VAL A 524 18.63 -1.48 -32.40
N LEU A 525 18.66 -0.15 -32.37
CA LEU A 525 17.60 0.69 -32.96
C LEU A 525 17.62 0.65 -34.48
N LYS A 526 18.81 0.61 -35.08
CA LYS A 526 18.94 0.41 -36.55
C LYS A 526 18.21 -0.84 -37.00
N ASN A 527 18.53 -1.97 -36.36
CA ASN A 527 17.98 -3.27 -36.73
C ASN A 527 16.46 -3.36 -36.50
N ILE A 528 15.90 -2.62 -35.54
CA ILE A 528 14.47 -2.56 -35.29
C ILE A 528 13.76 -1.65 -36.29
N PHE A 529 14.26 -0.42 -36.49
CA PHE A 529 13.57 0.63 -37.25
C PHE A 529 13.85 0.60 -38.76
N SER A 530 14.75 -0.27 -39.26
CA SER A 530 14.94 -0.47 -40.71
C SER A 530 13.80 -1.28 -41.35
N SER A 531 12.89 -1.86 -40.55
CA SER A 531 11.73 -2.54 -41.11
C SER A 531 10.74 -1.55 -41.75
N HIS A 532 10.36 -1.80 -43.00
CA HIS A 532 9.39 -0.99 -43.71
C HIS A 532 7.94 -1.22 -43.25
N GLU A 533 7.64 -2.38 -42.72
CA GLU A 533 6.29 -2.78 -42.30
C GLU A 533 6.29 -3.35 -40.90
N ASN A 534 5.20 -3.13 -40.16
CA ASN A 534 4.97 -3.80 -38.89
C ASN A 534 4.46 -5.22 -39.11
N LYS A 535 5.11 -6.22 -38.50
CA LYS A 535 4.51 -7.55 -38.37
C LYS A 535 3.45 -7.64 -37.31
N LEU A 536 3.39 -6.66 -36.39
CA LEU A 536 2.39 -6.54 -35.34
C LEU A 536 1.33 -5.50 -35.75
N ASP A 537 0.08 -5.93 -35.86
CA ASP A 537 -1.07 -5.02 -35.92
C ASP A 537 -1.58 -4.75 -34.48
N PHE A 538 -1.37 -3.54 -33.99
CA PHE A 538 -1.77 -3.13 -32.63
C PHE A 538 -3.27 -3.13 -32.43
N ARG A 539 -4.04 -2.92 -33.50
CA ARG A 539 -5.49 -2.97 -33.43
C ARG A 539 -5.99 -4.41 -33.28
N GLU A 540 -5.52 -5.31 -34.14
CA GLU A 540 -5.84 -6.74 -34.08
C GLU A 540 -5.40 -7.32 -32.74
N MET A 541 -4.19 -6.98 -32.27
CA MET A 541 -3.68 -7.39 -30.97
C MET A 541 -4.65 -7.09 -29.83
N MET A 542 -5.22 -5.88 -29.82
CA MET A 542 -6.18 -5.49 -28.78
C MET A 542 -7.55 -6.17 -28.97
N ASP A 543 -8.04 -6.29 -30.20
CA ASP A 543 -9.38 -6.84 -30.51
C ASP A 543 -9.41 -8.37 -30.29
N GLU A 544 -8.28 -9.05 -30.48
CA GLU A 544 -8.11 -10.49 -30.24
C GLU A 544 -7.60 -10.84 -28.85
N SER A 545 -7.51 -9.87 -27.95
CA SER A 545 -7.06 -10.08 -26.54
C SER A 545 -5.67 -10.70 -26.44
N LYS A 546 -4.70 -10.32 -27.30
CA LYS A 546 -3.32 -10.82 -27.24
C LYS A 546 -2.59 -10.29 -25.99
N ILE A 547 -1.41 -10.85 -25.74
CA ILE A 547 -0.55 -10.55 -24.59
C ILE A 547 0.73 -9.89 -25.14
N LEU A 548 0.87 -8.58 -24.94
CA LEU A 548 2.06 -7.82 -25.35
C LEU A 548 3.01 -7.61 -24.17
N LEU A 549 4.24 -8.09 -24.27
CA LEU A 549 5.28 -7.94 -23.27
C LEU A 549 6.44 -7.11 -23.82
N VAL A 550 6.55 -5.86 -23.39
CA VAL A 550 7.58 -4.90 -23.82
C VAL A 550 8.65 -4.80 -22.75
N LYS A 551 9.74 -5.55 -22.93
CA LYS A 551 10.87 -5.64 -22.01
C LYS A 551 11.94 -4.63 -22.38
N LEU A 552 12.18 -3.63 -21.54
CA LEU A 552 13.10 -2.52 -21.80
C LEU A 552 14.17 -2.41 -20.70
N PRO A 553 15.06 -3.40 -20.51
CA PRO A 553 15.94 -3.48 -19.35
C PRO A 553 16.96 -2.32 -19.31
N LYS A 554 16.74 -1.38 -18.39
CA LYS A 554 17.59 -0.18 -18.17
C LYS A 554 19.08 -0.54 -17.99
N GLY A 555 19.39 -1.70 -17.44
CA GLY A 555 20.77 -2.17 -17.26
C GLY A 555 21.52 -2.46 -18.55
N LYS A 556 20.82 -2.72 -19.67
CA LYS A 556 21.38 -2.99 -21.00
C LYS A 556 21.12 -1.87 -22.00
N LEU A 557 20.04 -1.12 -21.82
CA LEU A 557 19.68 0.03 -22.65
C LEU A 557 20.00 1.31 -21.93
N GLN A 558 20.41 2.35 -22.68
CA GLN A 558 20.50 3.69 -22.13
C GLN A 558 19.10 4.22 -21.78
N GLU A 559 18.99 5.03 -20.71
CA GLU A 559 17.71 5.55 -20.23
C GLU A 559 16.92 6.32 -21.29
N GLU A 560 17.62 7.09 -22.13
CA GLU A 560 17.01 7.83 -23.25
C GLU A 560 16.36 6.88 -24.28
N ILE A 561 17.02 5.77 -24.61
CA ILE A 561 16.53 4.78 -25.58
C ILE A 561 15.33 4.04 -25.03
N MET A 562 15.44 3.59 -23.79
CA MET A 562 14.35 2.94 -23.08
C MET A 562 13.10 3.83 -23.03
N GLY A 563 13.28 5.11 -22.65
CA GLY A 563 12.20 6.09 -22.62
C GLY A 563 11.58 6.36 -23.98
N PHE A 564 12.40 6.43 -25.03
CA PHE A 564 11.98 6.61 -26.40
C PHE A 564 11.15 5.43 -26.91
N LEU A 565 11.64 4.19 -26.78
CA LEU A 565 10.93 2.99 -27.20
C LEU A 565 9.60 2.80 -26.46
N GLY A 566 9.60 2.92 -25.13
CA GLY A 566 8.38 2.77 -24.35
C GLY A 566 7.33 3.83 -24.69
N ALA A 567 7.72 5.08 -24.88
CA ALA A 567 6.80 6.15 -25.30
C ALA A 567 6.23 5.89 -26.72
N MET A 568 7.03 5.31 -27.62
CA MET A 568 6.56 4.90 -28.97
C MET A 568 5.47 3.81 -28.85
N PHE A 569 5.69 2.77 -28.06
CA PHE A 569 4.68 1.72 -27.84
C PHE A 569 3.40 2.28 -27.26
N VAL A 570 3.48 3.09 -26.20
CA VAL A 570 2.30 3.70 -25.58
C VAL A 570 1.51 4.54 -26.61
N THR A 571 2.23 5.35 -27.42
CA THR A 571 1.61 6.18 -28.44
C THR A 571 0.91 5.36 -29.51
N LYS A 572 1.54 4.31 -30.03
CA LYS A 572 0.94 3.42 -31.05
C LYS A 572 -0.28 2.65 -30.51
N ILE A 573 -0.19 2.13 -29.28
CA ILE A 573 -1.33 1.43 -28.64
C ILE A 573 -2.51 2.38 -28.48
N PHE A 574 -2.28 3.60 -28.00
CA PHE A 574 -3.34 4.60 -27.82
C PHE A 574 -4.03 4.96 -29.15
N GLN A 575 -3.23 5.18 -30.19
CA GLN A 575 -3.78 5.57 -31.49
C GLN A 575 -4.55 4.45 -32.16
N SER A 576 -4.05 3.22 -32.07
CA SER A 576 -4.79 2.05 -32.54
C SER A 576 -6.07 1.84 -31.73
N ALA A 577 -6.07 2.18 -30.43
CA ALA A 577 -7.31 2.22 -29.65
C ALA A 577 -8.29 3.28 -30.14
N MET A 578 -7.83 4.50 -30.46
CA MET A 578 -8.67 5.57 -31.03
C MET A 578 -9.30 5.16 -32.38
N GLY A 579 -8.59 4.37 -33.18
CA GLY A 579 -9.12 3.77 -34.41
C GLY A 579 -10.39 2.94 -34.22
N ARG A 580 -10.75 2.55 -32.95
CA ARG A 580 -12.01 1.89 -32.59
C ARG A 580 -13.23 2.85 -32.61
N GLN A 581 -13.08 4.10 -33.01
CA GLN A 581 -14.16 5.08 -33.03
C GLN A 581 -15.37 4.59 -33.81
N GLY A 582 -15.18 3.90 -34.93
CA GLY A 582 -16.23 3.33 -35.76
C GLY A 582 -16.91 2.07 -35.21
N VAL A 583 -16.43 1.48 -34.11
CA VAL A 583 -16.96 0.27 -33.49
C VAL A 583 -17.92 0.64 -32.37
N ALA A 584 -19.07 -0.06 -32.27
CA ALA A 584 -20.02 0.13 -31.17
C ALA A 584 -19.32 -0.10 -29.82
N LYS A 585 -19.61 0.74 -28.82
CA LYS A 585 -18.95 0.68 -27.50
C LYS A 585 -19.03 -0.69 -26.84
N SER A 586 -20.15 -1.37 -26.96
CA SER A 586 -20.37 -2.72 -26.40
C SER A 586 -19.60 -3.84 -27.12
N ALA A 587 -19.09 -3.56 -28.33
CA ALA A 587 -18.30 -4.51 -29.12
C ALA A 587 -16.77 -4.27 -29.02
N ARG A 588 -16.35 -3.25 -28.28
CA ARG A 588 -14.91 -2.96 -28.04
C ARG A 588 -14.40 -3.87 -26.96
N THR A 589 -13.53 -4.79 -27.30
CA THR A 589 -12.84 -5.67 -26.34
C THR A 589 -11.98 -4.84 -25.41
N PRO A 590 -12.14 -4.92 -24.08
CA PRO A 590 -11.25 -4.24 -23.14
C PRO A 590 -9.80 -4.72 -23.28
N PHE A 591 -8.85 -3.79 -23.27
CA PHE A 591 -7.42 -4.06 -23.25
C PHE A 591 -6.77 -3.33 -22.08
N PHE A 592 -5.95 -4.06 -21.29
CA PHE A 592 -5.37 -3.56 -20.05
C PHE A 592 -3.87 -3.33 -20.23
N LEU A 593 -3.46 -2.04 -20.27
CA LEU A 593 -2.06 -1.64 -20.40
C LEU A 593 -1.47 -1.34 -19.04
N TYR A 594 -0.45 -2.10 -18.66
CA TYR A 594 0.31 -1.94 -17.43
C TYR A 594 1.65 -1.27 -17.73
N VAL A 595 1.95 -0.18 -17.04
CA VAL A 595 3.18 0.59 -17.23
C VAL A 595 3.85 0.76 -15.87
N ASP A 596 4.92 -0.01 -15.63
CA ASP A 596 5.74 0.18 -14.43
C ASP A 596 6.75 1.31 -14.67
N GLU A 597 7.14 2.02 -13.58
CA GLU A 597 8.01 3.20 -13.62
C GLU A 597 7.62 4.20 -14.72
N PHE A 598 6.33 4.50 -14.77
CA PHE A 598 5.65 5.25 -15.83
C PHE A 598 6.27 6.63 -16.12
N GLN A 599 6.95 7.27 -15.16
CA GLN A 599 7.65 8.54 -15.36
C GLN A 599 8.70 8.48 -16.47
N ASN A 600 9.22 7.30 -16.78
CA ASN A 600 10.20 7.11 -17.85
C ASN A 600 9.56 7.32 -19.24
N PHE A 601 8.26 7.03 -19.36
CA PHE A 601 7.52 7.03 -20.62
C PHE A 601 6.56 8.19 -20.77
N ALA A 602 6.27 8.91 -19.68
CA ALA A 602 5.30 9.99 -19.65
C ALA A 602 5.65 11.12 -20.64
N THR A 603 4.73 11.39 -21.57
CA THR A 603 4.74 12.49 -22.54
C THR A 603 3.44 13.29 -22.40
N GLU A 604 3.31 14.45 -23.08
CA GLU A 604 2.07 15.23 -23.06
C GLU A 604 0.85 14.44 -23.59
N THR A 605 1.07 13.50 -24.51
CA THR A 605 0.04 12.58 -25.03
C THR A 605 -0.65 11.78 -23.90
N PHE A 606 0.01 11.54 -22.76
CA PHE A 606 -0.63 10.86 -21.62
C PHE A 606 -1.85 11.59 -21.08
N ASN A 607 -1.92 12.93 -21.17
CA ASN A 607 -3.10 13.68 -20.75
C ASN A 607 -4.32 13.30 -21.59
N GLU A 608 -4.12 13.06 -22.89
CA GLU A 608 -5.19 12.61 -23.81
C GLU A 608 -5.56 11.16 -23.53
N ILE A 609 -4.57 10.30 -23.28
CA ILE A 609 -4.80 8.90 -22.93
C ILE A 609 -5.68 8.80 -21.68
N LEU A 610 -5.31 9.49 -20.59
CA LEU A 610 -6.04 9.47 -19.32
C LEU A 610 -7.49 9.98 -19.46
N SER A 611 -7.75 10.92 -20.37
CA SER A 611 -9.08 11.49 -20.54
C SER A 611 -9.95 10.74 -21.56
N GLU A 612 -9.37 10.12 -22.59
CA GLU A 612 -10.07 9.62 -23.75
C GLU A 612 -10.06 8.08 -23.90
N ALA A 613 -8.98 7.38 -23.45
CA ALA A 613 -8.73 5.97 -23.75
C ALA A 613 -9.86 5.04 -23.30
N ARG A 614 -10.52 5.34 -22.17
CA ARG A 614 -11.70 4.61 -21.67
C ARG A 614 -12.78 4.45 -22.73
N LYS A 615 -13.02 5.47 -23.55
CA LYS A 615 -14.07 5.46 -24.56
C LYS A 615 -13.82 4.35 -25.60
N TYR A 616 -12.56 4.03 -25.83
CA TYR A 616 -12.10 3.06 -26.82
C TYR A 616 -11.78 1.68 -26.24
N GLY A 617 -12.08 1.45 -24.96
CA GLY A 617 -11.87 0.17 -24.30
C GLY A 617 -10.40 -0.07 -23.89
N LEU A 618 -9.58 0.99 -23.78
CA LEU A 618 -8.21 0.91 -23.28
C LEU A 618 -8.16 1.37 -21.81
N SER A 619 -7.68 0.50 -20.95
CA SER A 619 -7.39 0.76 -19.52
C SER A 619 -5.91 0.93 -19.29
N LEU A 620 -5.51 1.90 -18.43
CA LEU A 620 -4.14 2.03 -17.95
C LEU A 620 -4.05 1.68 -16.48
N ALA A 621 -3.03 0.88 -16.14
CA ALA A 621 -2.54 0.71 -14.76
C ALA A 621 -1.10 1.21 -14.71
N VAL A 622 -0.90 2.38 -14.12
CA VAL A 622 0.41 3.04 -14.08
C VAL A 622 0.98 3.05 -12.68
N ALA A 623 2.26 2.71 -12.54
CA ALA A 623 2.96 2.71 -11.27
C ALA A 623 4.24 3.54 -11.32
N HIS A 624 4.55 4.24 -10.22
CA HIS A 624 5.82 4.93 -10.04
C HIS A 624 6.20 5.15 -8.56
N GLN A 625 7.38 5.70 -8.33
CA GLN A 625 7.95 5.79 -6.98
C GLN A 625 7.68 7.12 -6.26
N PHE A 626 7.79 8.26 -6.95
CA PHE A 626 7.72 9.61 -6.37
C PHE A 626 6.90 10.55 -7.25
N ILE A 627 5.90 11.21 -6.69
CA ILE A 627 4.99 12.10 -7.43
C ILE A 627 5.75 13.23 -8.15
N LYS A 628 6.80 13.78 -7.54
CA LYS A 628 7.62 14.85 -8.11
C LYS A 628 8.40 14.47 -9.39
N GLN A 629 8.48 13.18 -9.75
CA GLN A 629 9.11 12.75 -10.99
C GLN A 629 8.24 13.02 -12.24
N ILE A 630 6.95 13.29 -12.02
CA ILE A 630 6.00 13.53 -13.10
C ILE A 630 5.81 15.04 -13.27
N PRO A 631 5.77 15.56 -14.49
CA PRO A 631 5.37 16.94 -14.76
C PRO A 631 4.00 17.26 -14.14
N GLU A 632 3.85 18.49 -13.61
CA GLU A 632 2.66 18.88 -12.86
C GLU A 632 1.36 18.72 -13.69
N ASN A 633 1.39 19.09 -14.97
CA ASN A 633 0.25 18.94 -15.88
C ASN A 633 -0.19 17.47 -16.05
N ILE A 634 0.74 16.51 -16.06
CA ILE A 634 0.44 15.07 -16.15
C ILE A 634 -0.06 14.56 -14.80
N SER A 635 0.53 15.03 -13.70
CA SER A 635 0.08 14.70 -12.34
C SER A 635 -1.37 15.13 -12.13
N ASP A 636 -1.73 16.36 -12.49
CA ASP A 636 -3.09 16.89 -12.38
C ASP A 636 -4.08 16.10 -13.23
N ALA A 637 -3.73 15.78 -14.47
CA ALA A 637 -4.55 14.96 -15.36
C ALA A 637 -4.75 13.55 -14.78
N LEU A 638 -3.71 12.97 -14.17
CA LEU A 638 -3.75 11.66 -13.55
C LEU A 638 -4.73 11.65 -12.37
N PHE A 639 -4.56 12.53 -11.39
CA PHE A 639 -5.47 12.60 -10.23
C PHE A 639 -6.90 13.02 -10.60
N GLY A 640 -7.09 13.75 -11.70
CA GLY A 640 -8.41 14.16 -12.18
C GLY A 640 -9.19 13.07 -12.94
N ASN A 641 -8.49 12.08 -13.53
CA ASN A 641 -9.11 11.11 -14.42
C ASN A 641 -9.08 9.66 -13.91
N VAL A 642 -8.17 9.30 -12.99
CA VAL A 642 -8.10 7.92 -12.50
C VAL A 642 -9.27 7.58 -11.60
N GLY A 643 -9.85 6.42 -11.82
CA GLY A 643 -10.95 5.90 -11.00
C GLY A 643 -10.47 5.14 -9.76
N THR A 644 -9.27 4.60 -9.81
CA THR A 644 -8.70 3.80 -8.71
C THR A 644 -7.34 4.33 -8.32
N LEU A 645 -7.21 4.69 -7.05
CA LEU A 645 -5.99 5.22 -6.44
C LEU A 645 -5.47 4.23 -5.41
N VAL A 646 -4.22 3.78 -5.60
CA VAL A 646 -3.53 2.84 -4.72
C VAL A 646 -2.26 3.48 -4.19
N SER A 647 -2.15 3.59 -2.87
CA SER A 647 -0.97 4.14 -2.21
C SER A 647 -0.34 3.11 -1.29
N PHE A 648 0.83 2.63 -1.66
CA PHE A 648 1.76 1.94 -0.77
C PHE A 648 2.49 2.97 0.09
N ARG A 649 3.46 2.54 0.90
CA ARG A 649 4.29 3.44 1.69
C ARG A 649 5.03 4.42 0.78
N VAL A 650 4.84 5.72 1.01
CA VAL A 650 5.45 6.82 0.26
C VAL A 650 6.44 7.63 1.11
N SER A 651 7.11 8.61 0.50
CA SER A 651 7.95 9.58 1.22
C SER A 651 7.08 10.52 2.07
N SER A 652 7.66 11.20 3.05
CA SER A 652 6.91 12.17 3.88
C SER A 652 6.34 13.33 3.05
N GLU A 653 7.04 13.75 1.99
CA GLU A 653 6.57 14.80 1.08
C GLU A 653 5.37 14.32 0.27
N ASP A 654 5.49 13.16 -0.37
CA ASP A 654 4.40 12.55 -1.13
C ASP A 654 3.23 12.19 -0.22
N ALA A 655 3.49 11.76 1.02
CA ALA A 655 2.46 11.47 2.01
C ALA A 655 1.58 12.69 2.32
N THR A 656 2.19 13.87 2.43
CA THR A 656 1.47 15.13 2.64
C THR A 656 0.59 15.48 1.43
N TYR A 657 1.07 15.23 0.23
CA TYR A 657 0.30 15.44 -0.99
C TYR A 657 -0.84 14.43 -1.12
N MET A 658 -0.54 13.14 -0.95
CA MET A 658 -1.50 12.05 -1.08
C MET A 658 -2.61 12.11 -0.02
N ALA A 659 -2.31 12.57 1.20
CA ALA A 659 -3.30 12.69 2.27
C ALA A 659 -4.51 13.55 1.84
N LYS A 660 -4.31 14.56 0.99
CA LYS A 660 -5.40 15.41 0.46
C LYS A 660 -6.42 14.61 -0.37
N HIS A 661 -5.97 13.55 -1.05
CA HIS A 661 -6.83 12.68 -1.86
C HIS A 661 -7.56 11.61 -1.03
N PHE A 662 -7.10 11.37 0.19
CA PHE A 662 -7.69 10.44 1.16
C PHE A 662 -8.38 11.14 2.33
N ASP A 663 -8.45 12.48 2.32
CA ASP A 663 -9.15 13.28 3.35
C ASP A 663 -10.64 12.92 3.44
N PRO A 664 -11.25 12.87 4.65
CA PRO A 664 -10.68 13.09 5.99
C PRO A 664 -10.16 11.79 6.68
N PHE A 665 -9.99 10.69 5.97
CA PHE A 665 -9.77 9.35 6.53
C PHE A 665 -8.33 9.08 6.94
N LEU A 666 -7.34 9.65 6.22
CA LEU A 666 -5.92 9.35 6.42
C LEU A 666 -5.08 10.61 6.59
N GLN A 667 -4.06 10.49 7.42
CA GLN A 667 -3.03 11.49 7.59
C GLN A 667 -1.73 11.10 6.87
N GLY A 668 -0.83 12.05 6.65
CA GLY A 668 0.48 11.77 6.04
C GLY A 668 1.30 10.71 6.80
N TYR A 669 1.13 10.64 8.13
CA TYR A 669 1.77 9.62 8.95
C TYR A 669 1.35 8.21 8.54
N ASP A 670 0.07 7.96 8.29
CA ASP A 670 -0.44 6.64 7.91
C ASP A 670 0.17 6.17 6.59
N LEU A 671 0.24 7.08 5.60
CA LEU A 671 0.79 6.82 4.27
C LEU A 671 2.31 6.57 4.27
N SER A 672 3.05 7.20 5.21
CA SER A 672 4.51 7.05 5.31
C SER A 672 4.96 5.84 6.14
N ASN A 673 4.04 5.21 6.89
CA ASN A 673 4.37 4.14 7.85
C ASN A 673 3.68 2.78 7.55
N LEU A 674 3.13 2.61 6.36
CA LEU A 674 2.60 1.31 5.91
C LEU A 674 3.70 0.23 5.93
N ASN A 675 3.33 -0.99 6.31
CA ASN A 675 4.22 -2.13 6.19
C ASN A 675 4.40 -2.55 4.72
N GLN A 676 5.36 -3.42 4.48
CA GLN A 676 5.53 -4.03 3.16
C GLN A 676 4.26 -4.81 2.77
N ARG A 677 3.85 -4.70 1.50
CA ARG A 677 2.64 -5.32 0.93
C ARG A 677 1.32 -4.73 1.43
N GLU A 678 1.32 -3.76 2.34
CA GLU A 678 0.12 -3.03 2.77
C GLU A 678 -0.05 -1.75 1.96
N PHE A 679 -1.29 -1.41 1.65
CA PHE A 679 -1.64 -0.21 0.90
C PHE A 679 -3.05 0.29 1.22
N TYR A 680 -3.27 1.56 0.94
CA TYR A 680 -4.61 2.15 0.91
C TYR A 680 -5.13 2.19 -0.52
N CYS A 681 -6.41 1.88 -0.65
CA CYS A 681 -7.12 1.86 -1.91
C CYS A 681 -8.38 2.75 -1.84
N LYS A 682 -8.56 3.58 -2.87
CA LYS A 682 -9.80 4.31 -3.13
C LYS A 682 -10.23 3.95 -4.53
N LEU A 683 -11.38 3.31 -4.68
CA LEU A 683 -11.83 2.79 -5.95
C LEU A 683 -13.28 3.16 -6.28
N LEU A 684 -13.65 2.90 -7.51
CA LEU A 684 -15.03 2.97 -7.97
C LEU A 684 -15.70 1.59 -7.81
N VAL A 685 -16.98 1.62 -7.53
CA VAL A 685 -17.84 0.44 -7.61
C VAL A 685 -19.05 0.81 -8.45
N LYS A 686 -19.16 0.24 -9.64
CA LYS A 686 -20.20 0.54 -10.62
C LYS A 686 -20.32 2.06 -10.88
N GLY A 687 -19.17 2.71 -11.03
CA GLY A 687 -19.05 4.14 -11.29
C GLY A 687 -19.20 5.07 -10.07
N ALA A 688 -19.53 4.55 -8.89
CA ALA A 688 -19.62 5.34 -7.66
C ALA A 688 -18.28 5.33 -6.87
N VAL A 689 -17.78 6.50 -6.51
CA VAL A 689 -16.58 6.63 -5.68
C VAL A 689 -16.86 6.06 -4.29
N LYS A 690 -15.97 5.22 -3.78
CA LYS A 690 -16.02 4.67 -2.43
C LYS A 690 -15.02 5.35 -1.51
N ASP A 691 -15.31 5.34 -0.22
CA ASP A 691 -14.37 5.77 0.80
C ASP A 691 -13.10 4.92 0.77
N PRO A 692 -11.95 5.47 1.12
CA PRO A 692 -10.71 4.71 1.14
C PRO A 692 -10.74 3.59 2.18
N PHE A 693 -10.03 2.51 1.90
CA PHE A 693 -9.89 1.36 2.78
C PHE A 693 -8.48 0.76 2.69
N SER A 694 -8.13 -0.05 3.68
CA SER A 694 -6.82 -0.69 3.73
C SER A 694 -6.86 -2.11 3.19
N LEU A 695 -5.83 -2.46 2.42
CA LEU A 695 -5.63 -3.79 1.85
C LEU A 695 -4.18 -4.26 2.02
N ARG A 696 -3.99 -5.55 1.85
CA ARG A 696 -2.71 -6.21 1.64
C ARG A 696 -2.69 -6.85 0.25
N SER A 697 -1.53 -6.83 -0.43
CA SER A 697 -1.36 -7.48 -1.73
C SER A 697 -1.69 -8.97 -1.64
N VAL A 698 -2.33 -9.49 -2.67
CA VAL A 698 -2.60 -10.93 -2.83
C VAL A 698 -1.28 -11.70 -2.87
N TYR A 699 -1.25 -12.88 -2.29
CA TYR A 699 -0.15 -13.80 -2.47
C TYR A 699 -0.23 -14.43 -3.86
N VAL A 700 0.85 -14.32 -4.60
CA VAL A 700 1.03 -14.98 -5.89
C VAL A 700 2.11 -16.04 -5.71
N PRO A 701 1.76 -17.33 -5.81
CA PRO A 701 2.75 -18.41 -5.81
C PRO A 701 3.69 -18.26 -7.00
N ASP A 702 4.94 -18.67 -6.85
CA ASP A 702 5.84 -18.78 -7.99
C ASP A 702 5.31 -19.83 -8.97
N ALA A 703 5.43 -19.56 -10.28
CA ALA A 703 5.01 -20.52 -11.28
C ALA A 703 6.06 -21.62 -11.40
N ASP A 704 5.62 -22.87 -11.29
CA ASP A 704 6.46 -24.05 -11.58
C ASP A 704 6.26 -24.46 -13.04
N VAL A 705 7.01 -23.84 -13.96
CA VAL A 705 6.96 -24.14 -15.39
C VAL A 705 8.26 -24.76 -15.87
N PRO A 706 8.23 -25.73 -16.79
CA PRO A 706 9.42 -26.27 -17.40
C PRO A 706 10.25 -25.18 -18.08
N HIS A 707 11.56 -25.27 -18.00
CA HIS A 707 12.47 -24.33 -18.68
C HIS A 707 12.21 -24.25 -20.20
N ASP A 708 11.89 -25.38 -20.83
CA ASP A 708 11.57 -25.45 -22.25
C ASP A 708 10.34 -24.66 -22.65
N TYR A 709 9.35 -24.49 -21.74
CA TYR A 709 8.15 -23.71 -21.99
C TYR A 709 8.45 -22.22 -22.23
N LEU A 710 9.33 -21.64 -21.43
CA LEU A 710 9.73 -20.24 -21.61
C LEU A 710 10.43 -20.03 -22.96
N SER A 711 11.33 -20.95 -23.33
CA SER A 711 12.02 -20.91 -24.63
C SER A 711 11.02 -21.00 -25.78
N GLU A 712 10.02 -21.90 -25.69
CA GLU A 712 8.96 -22.05 -26.69
C GLU A 712 8.18 -20.74 -26.91
N LEU A 713 7.85 -20.02 -25.83
CA LEU A 713 7.13 -18.73 -25.93
C LEU A 713 7.96 -17.67 -26.69
N TYR A 714 9.26 -17.58 -26.40
CA TYR A 714 10.16 -16.71 -27.16
C TYR A 714 10.23 -17.10 -28.64
N ASP A 715 10.39 -18.38 -28.95
CA ASP A 715 10.52 -18.87 -30.33
C ASP A 715 9.22 -18.66 -31.13
N LEU A 716 8.06 -18.89 -30.53
CA LEU A 716 6.77 -18.59 -31.16
C LEU A 716 6.58 -17.09 -31.45
N SER A 717 6.99 -16.21 -30.53
CA SER A 717 6.96 -14.77 -30.74
C SER A 717 7.92 -14.31 -31.81
N ARG A 718 9.17 -14.80 -31.81
CA ARG A 718 10.22 -14.51 -32.82
C ARG A 718 9.76 -14.89 -34.22
N ALA A 719 9.22 -16.09 -34.38
CA ALA A 719 8.76 -16.56 -35.67
C ALA A 719 7.69 -15.69 -36.33
N LYS A 720 6.86 -15.04 -35.53
CA LYS A 720 5.75 -14.20 -36.01
C LYS A 720 6.16 -12.75 -36.19
N TYR A 721 6.91 -12.15 -35.23
CA TYR A 721 7.05 -10.70 -35.10
C TYR A 721 8.49 -10.21 -35.26
N ALA A 722 9.48 -11.09 -35.28
CA ALA A 722 10.89 -10.76 -35.49
C ALA A 722 11.37 -11.20 -36.86
N ARG A 723 12.64 -10.90 -37.18
CA ARG A 723 13.38 -11.37 -38.35
C ARG A 723 14.80 -11.73 -37.93
N SER A 724 15.53 -12.42 -38.80
CA SER A 724 16.92 -12.73 -38.51
C SER A 724 17.80 -11.48 -38.53
N LEU A 725 18.88 -11.50 -37.74
CA LEU A 725 19.88 -10.40 -37.75
C LEU A 725 20.47 -10.16 -39.15
N LEU A 726 20.59 -11.22 -39.95
CA LEU A 726 21.12 -11.13 -41.32
C LEU A 726 20.19 -10.29 -42.21
N GLU A 727 18.88 -10.59 -42.19
CA GLU A 727 17.85 -9.82 -42.91
C GLU A 727 17.83 -8.38 -42.45
N ALA A 728 17.85 -8.15 -41.13
CA ALA A 728 17.88 -6.80 -40.58
C ALA A 728 19.09 -5.98 -41.02
N LYS A 729 20.27 -6.58 -41.05
CA LYS A 729 21.49 -5.93 -41.54
C LYS A 729 21.45 -5.62 -43.03
N GLN A 730 20.86 -6.48 -43.84
CA GLN A 730 20.68 -6.21 -45.27
C GLN A 730 19.80 -4.98 -45.51
N GLU A 731 18.66 -4.89 -44.80
CA GLU A 731 17.79 -3.72 -44.91
C GLU A 731 18.49 -2.44 -44.38
N VAL A 732 19.27 -2.52 -43.28
CA VAL A 732 20.08 -1.41 -42.80
C VAL A 732 21.12 -0.99 -43.83
N GLU A 733 21.79 -1.91 -44.51
CA GLU A 733 22.77 -1.58 -45.56
C GLU A 733 22.09 -0.89 -46.76
N GLU A 734 20.89 -1.32 -47.13
CA GLU A 734 20.11 -0.69 -48.21
C GLU A 734 19.75 0.76 -47.81
N GLU A 735 19.20 0.96 -46.61
CA GLU A 735 18.87 2.31 -46.07
C GLU A 735 20.10 3.23 -45.94
N GLN A 736 21.27 2.68 -45.54
CA GLN A 736 22.49 3.47 -45.33
C GLN A 736 23.25 3.79 -46.61
N LYS A 737 23.26 2.93 -47.63
CA LYS A 737 23.90 3.23 -48.90
C LYS A 737 23.44 4.54 -49.49
N ASP A 738 22.16 4.76 -49.50
CA ASP A 738 21.55 5.97 -50.02
C ASP A 738 21.90 7.24 -49.17
N ILE A 739 22.10 7.04 -47.86
CA ILE A 739 22.44 8.15 -46.94
C ILE A 739 23.90 8.53 -47.04
N VAL A 740 24.82 7.59 -47.04
CA VAL A 740 26.30 7.84 -47.02
C VAL A 740 26.78 8.44 -48.32
N GLU A 741 26.35 7.91 -49.47
CA GLU A 741 26.76 8.44 -50.81
C GLU A 741 26.35 9.92 -50.99
N LYS A 742 25.31 10.36 -50.28
CA LYS A 742 24.79 11.74 -50.45
C LYS A 742 25.19 12.70 -49.34
N ILE A 743 25.58 12.28 -48.16
CA ILE A 743 26.19 13.13 -47.13
C ILE A 743 27.57 13.58 -47.60
N ASP A 744 28.35 12.74 -48.26
CA ASP A 744 29.65 13.10 -48.83
C ASP A 744 29.51 14.18 -49.94
N SER A 745 28.42 14.15 -50.71
CA SER A 745 28.13 15.18 -51.72
C SER A 745 27.72 16.56 -51.11
N PHE A 746 27.24 16.59 -49.86
CA PHE A 746 26.91 17.80 -49.12
C PHE A 746 28.13 18.47 -48.46
N ALA A 747 29.22 17.69 -48.26
CA ALA A 747 30.47 18.15 -47.67
C ALA A 747 31.43 18.75 -48.72
N GLU A 748 31.18 18.58 -50.03
CA GLU A 748 31.95 19.28 -51.05
C GLU A 748 31.63 20.76 -51.05
N PRO A 749 32.64 21.61 -50.86
CA PRO A 749 32.44 23.08 -50.96
C PRO A 749 31.95 23.40 -52.39
N ILE A 750 30.80 24.06 -52.47
CA ILE A 750 30.32 24.66 -53.70
C ILE A 750 31.32 25.74 -54.04
N ILE A 751 32.27 25.44 -54.96
CA ILE A 751 33.17 26.42 -55.58
C ILE A 751 32.34 27.35 -56.49
#